data_e083869c13e3e42125adca3946296b4c
#
_entry.id   e083869c13e3e42125adca3946296b4c
#
_cell.length_a   1.000
_cell.length_b   1.000
_cell.length_c   1.000
_cell.angle_alpha   90.00
_cell.angle_beta   90.00
_cell.angle_gamma   90.00
#
_symmetry.space_group_name_H-M   'P 1'
#
loop_
_entity.id
_entity.type
_entity.pdbx_description
1 polymer ?
#
loop_
_entity_poly.entity_id
_entity_poly.type
_entity_poly.pdbx_seq_one_letter_code
_entity_poly.pdbx_strand_id
1 'polypeptide(L)'
;MAQVKKLFLIDAFALIYRSYFAFSKNPRINSKGLETSAVLGFVNSLVEVIKKENPTHIAVVFDTPAATVRHEEYSEYKANREAMPEGISVALPYIDQLLEAFNISKLYADGYEADDVIGTLAKKAEKQGFVTYMMTPDKDFAQLVSENILLYRPGNKWKPTETWGVQEVLNKFEIQDVSQVIDFLGMMGDAVDNIPGLPGVGEKTAKKLLAEYGNMEGLLENAHLVKGKLGEKIQAHKEQGILSKRLATILLDAPVEIDEAALAVKKFDAEKVQALFEELEFRNLAKRLLGQSEIHEKVEKSNADTSQKISPNYGQMDLFAIGVDNTPHTPSYQTIEDLKTNYTLVESSEQRATLLEQLLQQQSVCFDTETTGLNPLKADIIGMSFSYQKNEAYYVHIAEGQEQVVVNEFKGFFEHTEIEKIAQNLKYDYKVLAKYGVQIKAPIFDTMLAHYLLEPDQRHNMDVLAQNYLNYSPVSIETLIGKKGKNQLSMRQAPLEQLFPYACEDADITFQLKEIFHKKLDGSKSYEVFKKIEMPLIPVLSAMEMEGVKIDIDALSDFSKELEQKIVELNDNVQQLAGTPFNLSSPKQLGQILFEHMKLVDKPKKTKTGQYSTSEDTLLKLKGKHAIIDDILEFRQLQKLKSTYVDALPELADADTHRIHTTYQQAVAATGRLSSVNPNLQNIPIRSEKGREVRKAFVPRNEDFTLLAADYSQIELRLMAHLSQDEGMLSAFQNGEDIHAATAAKVYQVELEKVSREQRSHAKMVNFGIIYGISAFGLSQRLGIKRGEAKEIIDNYFMQYPKVKDYMDLSIEQAREKGFVETIMGRKRMLNDINSRNAVVRGYAERNAINAPIQGSAADIIKLAMIHVHEAFKGQDFKSKMLLQVHDELVFDVHKSEIDILKSLIKDKMEQAVSLSVPLDVEVGQGLNWLEAH
;
A
#
# COMPACT_ATOMS: atom_id res chain seq x y z
N MET A 1 -36.75 27.34 -27.16
CA MET A 1 -35.60 28.05 -26.62
C MET A 1 -34.37 27.51 -27.34
N ALA A 2 -33.49 28.35 -27.89
CA ALA A 2 -32.26 27.89 -28.51
C ALA A 2 -31.41 27.16 -27.43
N GLN A 3 -30.91 25.98 -27.75
CA GLN A 3 -30.08 25.22 -26.84
C GLN A 3 -28.79 26.03 -26.55
N VAL A 4 -28.48 26.27 -25.28
CA VAL A 4 -27.26 26.99 -24.87
C VAL A 4 -26.05 26.19 -25.35
N LYS A 5 -25.16 26.83 -26.13
CA LYS A 5 -23.92 26.23 -26.60
C LYS A 5 -22.94 26.08 -25.45
N LYS A 6 -22.70 24.85 -24.98
CA LYS A 6 -21.84 24.53 -23.86
C LYS A 6 -20.52 23.95 -24.38
N LEU A 7 -19.40 24.71 -24.22
CA LEU A 7 -18.06 24.31 -24.63
C LEU A 7 -17.21 23.90 -23.45
N PHE A 8 -16.58 22.70 -23.50
CA PHE A 8 -15.56 22.28 -22.56
C PHE A 8 -14.17 22.33 -23.22
N LEU A 9 -13.26 23.11 -22.65
CA LEU A 9 -11.85 23.16 -22.99
C LEU A 9 -11.05 22.49 -21.88
N ILE A 10 -10.38 21.39 -22.21
CA ILE A 10 -9.72 20.52 -21.23
C ILE A 10 -8.21 20.71 -21.34
N ASP A 11 -7.57 21.10 -20.24
CA ASP A 11 -6.12 21.12 -20.10
C ASP A 11 -5.60 19.68 -19.96
N ALA A 12 -4.90 19.22 -21.02
CA ALA A 12 -4.46 17.84 -21.13
C ALA A 12 -3.45 17.46 -20.05
N PHE A 13 -2.34 18.20 -19.97
CA PHE A 13 -1.26 17.83 -19.05
C PHE A 13 -1.64 17.98 -17.60
N ALA A 14 -2.40 18.99 -17.23
CA ALA A 14 -2.89 19.14 -15.86
C ALA A 14 -3.74 17.93 -15.40
N LEU A 15 -4.58 17.36 -16.28
CA LEU A 15 -5.34 16.15 -16.00
C LEU A 15 -4.51 14.87 -16.04
N ILE A 16 -3.58 14.75 -17.01
CA ILE A 16 -2.69 13.59 -17.14
C ILE A 16 -1.78 13.46 -15.91
N TYR A 17 -1.11 14.54 -15.53
CA TYR A 17 -0.26 14.56 -14.33
C TYR A 17 -1.06 14.26 -13.05
N ARG A 18 -2.22 14.88 -12.92
CA ARG A 18 -3.11 14.62 -11.80
C ARG A 18 -3.51 13.15 -11.74
N SER A 19 -3.86 12.55 -12.86
CA SER A 19 -4.25 11.13 -12.98
C SER A 19 -3.08 10.22 -12.61
N TYR A 20 -1.91 10.46 -13.14
CA TYR A 20 -0.69 9.72 -12.84
C TYR A 20 -0.37 9.74 -11.35
N PHE A 21 -0.32 10.91 -10.74
CA PHE A 21 0.01 11.05 -9.32
C PHE A 21 -1.08 10.53 -8.36
N ALA A 22 -2.33 10.45 -8.81
CA ALA A 22 -3.39 9.84 -8.02
C ALA A 22 -3.13 8.33 -7.77
N PHE A 23 -2.45 7.67 -8.70
CA PHE A 23 -2.09 6.25 -8.63
C PHE A 23 -0.64 6.00 -8.19
N SER A 24 0.15 7.03 -7.87
CA SER A 24 1.60 6.90 -7.58
C SER A 24 1.95 5.91 -6.46
N LYS A 25 1.04 5.65 -5.51
CA LYS A 25 1.23 4.65 -4.45
C LYS A 25 0.80 3.24 -4.83
N ASN A 26 -0.01 3.08 -5.87
CA ASN A 26 -0.51 1.82 -6.37
C ASN A 26 -0.76 1.94 -7.87
N PRO A 27 0.30 1.92 -8.70
CA PRO A 27 0.19 2.07 -10.15
C PRO A 27 -0.69 0.99 -10.77
N ARG A 28 -1.45 1.35 -11.78
CA ARG A 28 -2.23 0.41 -12.59
C ARG A 28 -1.37 -0.10 -13.72
N ILE A 29 -1.01 -1.36 -13.66
CA ILE A 29 -0.19 -2.03 -14.66
C ILE A 29 -1.07 -3.13 -15.27
N ASN A 30 -1.15 -3.18 -16.60
CA ASN A 30 -1.87 -4.24 -17.30
C ASN A 30 -1.06 -5.54 -17.35
N SER A 31 -1.65 -6.63 -17.84
CA SER A 31 -0.98 -7.94 -17.92
C SER A 31 0.27 -7.98 -18.79
N LYS A 32 0.44 -6.96 -19.66
CA LYS A 32 1.61 -6.79 -20.55
C LYS A 32 2.72 -5.93 -19.90
N GLY A 33 2.57 -5.52 -18.64
CA GLY A 33 3.53 -4.68 -17.92
C GLY A 33 3.44 -3.18 -18.24
N LEU A 34 2.42 -2.74 -18.97
CA LEU A 34 2.21 -1.33 -19.33
C LEU A 34 1.55 -0.59 -18.16
N GLU A 35 2.13 0.52 -17.70
CA GLU A 35 1.51 1.39 -16.70
C GLU A 35 0.38 2.21 -17.35
N THR A 36 -0.85 1.90 -16.97
CA THR A 36 -2.07 2.49 -17.52
C THR A 36 -2.70 3.56 -16.61
N SER A 37 -2.08 3.91 -15.51
CA SER A 37 -2.60 4.82 -14.48
C SER A 37 -3.04 6.16 -15.01
N ALA A 38 -2.17 6.82 -15.80
CA ALA A 38 -2.42 8.14 -16.36
C ALA A 38 -3.57 8.11 -17.37
N VAL A 39 -3.57 7.10 -18.25
CA VAL A 39 -4.61 6.91 -19.27
C VAL A 39 -5.96 6.65 -18.62
N LEU A 40 -6.01 5.74 -17.65
CA LEU A 40 -7.24 5.39 -16.93
C LEU A 40 -7.88 6.60 -16.25
N GLY A 41 -7.09 7.39 -15.53
CA GLY A 41 -7.59 8.57 -14.82
C GLY A 41 -8.03 9.68 -15.76
N PHE A 42 -7.29 9.92 -16.85
CA PHE A 42 -7.65 10.88 -17.88
C PHE A 42 -8.97 10.53 -18.58
N VAL A 43 -9.10 9.29 -19.06
CA VAL A 43 -10.31 8.83 -19.75
C VAL A 43 -11.52 8.80 -18.81
N ASN A 44 -11.35 8.43 -17.54
CA ASN A 44 -12.44 8.53 -16.56
C ASN A 44 -12.96 9.95 -16.43
N SER A 45 -12.07 10.94 -16.33
CA SER A 45 -12.44 12.35 -16.22
C SER A 45 -13.16 12.84 -17.50
N LEU A 46 -12.68 12.41 -18.67
CA LEU A 46 -13.29 12.74 -19.96
C LEU A 46 -14.71 12.16 -20.09
N VAL A 47 -14.87 10.87 -19.79
CA VAL A 47 -16.18 10.18 -19.82
C VAL A 47 -17.15 10.78 -18.82
N GLU A 48 -16.66 11.20 -17.64
CA GLU A 48 -17.48 11.88 -16.63
C GLU A 48 -18.04 13.21 -17.15
N VAL A 49 -17.20 14.04 -17.77
CA VAL A 49 -17.64 15.31 -18.38
C VAL A 49 -18.67 15.06 -19.47
N ILE A 50 -18.41 14.13 -20.39
CA ILE A 50 -19.35 13.84 -21.49
C ILE A 50 -20.71 13.40 -20.96
N LYS A 51 -20.74 12.53 -19.93
CA LYS A 51 -21.99 11.95 -19.40
C LYS A 51 -22.76 12.87 -18.44
N LYS A 52 -22.06 13.55 -17.54
CA LYS A 52 -22.71 14.37 -16.49
C LYS A 52 -23.00 15.78 -16.94
N GLU A 53 -22.04 16.40 -17.65
CA GLU A 53 -22.13 17.79 -18.05
C GLU A 53 -22.83 17.96 -19.40
N ASN A 54 -22.88 16.90 -20.20
CA ASN A 54 -23.54 16.87 -21.51
C ASN A 54 -23.15 18.07 -22.39
N PRO A 55 -21.85 18.29 -22.67
CA PRO A 55 -21.38 19.40 -23.45
C PRO A 55 -21.89 19.31 -24.90
N THR A 56 -22.14 20.46 -25.52
CA THR A 56 -22.42 20.51 -26.97
C THR A 56 -21.13 20.51 -27.81
N HIS A 57 -20.04 21.04 -27.23
CA HIS A 57 -18.72 21.14 -27.83
C HIS A 57 -17.64 20.80 -26.82
N ILE A 58 -16.54 20.16 -27.29
CA ILE A 58 -15.44 19.71 -26.43
C ILE A 58 -14.12 19.71 -27.21
N ALA A 59 -13.04 20.12 -26.57
CA ALA A 59 -11.67 19.94 -27.05
C ALA A 59 -10.70 19.68 -25.93
N VAL A 60 -9.59 19.01 -26.24
CA VAL A 60 -8.46 18.79 -25.36
C VAL A 60 -7.26 19.56 -25.88
N VAL A 61 -6.67 20.38 -25.04
CA VAL A 61 -5.57 21.29 -25.39
C VAL A 61 -4.27 20.81 -24.75
N PHE A 62 -3.23 20.73 -25.60
CA PHE A 62 -1.90 20.26 -25.21
C PHE A 62 -0.85 21.37 -25.31
N ASP A 63 0.15 21.33 -24.43
CA ASP A 63 1.38 22.09 -24.61
C ASP A 63 2.22 21.46 -25.72
N THR A 64 2.99 22.26 -26.42
CA THR A 64 3.98 21.81 -27.42
C THR A 64 5.39 21.75 -26.80
N PRO A 65 6.29 20.91 -27.35
CA PRO A 65 7.70 20.89 -26.91
C PRO A 65 8.49 22.13 -27.27
N ALA A 66 7.93 23.03 -28.08
CA ALA A 66 8.59 24.25 -28.55
C ALA A 66 8.80 25.23 -27.38
N ALA A 67 9.86 26.04 -27.47
CA ALA A 67 10.05 27.17 -26.55
C ALA A 67 8.91 28.15 -26.68
N THR A 68 8.38 28.64 -25.57
CA THR A 68 7.25 29.60 -25.59
C THR A 68 7.76 31.04 -25.46
N VAL A 69 6.93 32.01 -25.76
CA VAL A 69 7.22 33.45 -25.61
C VAL A 69 7.74 33.75 -24.22
N ARG A 70 7.24 33.08 -23.19
CA ARG A 70 7.71 33.27 -21.81
C ARG A 70 9.15 32.81 -21.59
N HIS A 71 9.62 31.75 -22.26
CA HIS A 71 11.01 31.31 -22.22
C HIS A 71 11.96 32.29 -22.91
N GLU A 72 11.49 32.97 -23.96
CA GLU A 72 12.28 34.03 -24.64
C GLU A 72 12.41 35.27 -23.75
N GLU A 73 11.36 35.65 -23.01
CA GLU A 73 11.37 36.79 -22.10
C GLU A 73 12.14 36.53 -20.80
N TYR A 74 12.11 35.28 -20.30
CA TYR A 74 12.73 34.88 -19.03
C TYR A 74 13.27 33.45 -19.10
N SER A 75 14.56 33.33 -19.34
CA SER A 75 15.24 32.02 -19.54
C SER A 75 15.14 31.06 -18.34
N GLU A 76 14.91 31.59 -17.12
CA GLU A 76 14.69 30.79 -15.91
C GLU A 76 13.24 30.33 -15.75
N TYR A 77 12.31 30.69 -16.63
CA TYR A 77 10.92 30.29 -16.59
C TYR A 77 10.81 28.76 -16.66
N LYS A 78 10.10 28.15 -15.72
CA LYS A 78 9.94 26.69 -15.57
C LYS A 78 11.22 25.87 -15.45
N ALA A 79 12.40 26.51 -15.23
CA ALA A 79 13.68 25.79 -15.09
C ALA A 79 13.72 24.80 -13.91
N ASN A 80 12.84 24.95 -12.93
CA ASN A 80 12.72 24.06 -11.77
C ASN A 80 11.83 22.83 -12.01
N ARG A 81 11.22 22.69 -13.19
CA ARG A 81 10.34 21.53 -13.50
C ARG A 81 11.18 20.27 -13.67
N GLU A 82 10.78 19.21 -13.00
CA GLU A 82 11.39 17.88 -13.19
C GLU A 82 11.03 17.32 -14.57
N ALA A 83 11.87 16.43 -15.09
CA ALA A 83 11.59 15.74 -16.35
C ALA A 83 10.27 14.94 -16.24
N MET A 84 9.56 14.85 -17.36
CA MET A 84 8.30 14.12 -17.45
C MET A 84 8.48 12.67 -16.99
N PRO A 85 7.63 12.16 -16.06
CA PRO A 85 7.66 10.76 -15.65
C PRO A 85 7.45 9.81 -16.83
N GLU A 86 8.17 8.69 -16.84
CA GLU A 86 8.10 7.68 -17.89
C GLU A 86 6.67 7.17 -18.13
N GLY A 87 5.90 6.92 -17.05
CA GLY A 87 4.51 6.47 -17.16
C GLY A 87 3.59 7.48 -17.84
N ILE A 88 3.92 8.78 -17.81
CA ILE A 88 3.20 9.80 -18.58
C ILE A 88 3.63 9.75 -20.06
N SER A 89 4.93 9.65 -20.34
CA SER A 89 5.43 9.56 -21.72
C SER A 89 4.85 8.34 -22.45
N VAL A 90 4.73 7.22 -21.75
CA VAL A 90 4.11 5.98 -22.29
C VAL A 90 2.61 6.14 -22.48
N ALA A 91 1.93 6.95 -21.67
CA ALA A 91 0.49 7.17 -21.75
C ALA A 91 0.07 8.07 -22.93
N LEU A 92 0.92 9.01 -23.37
CA LEU A 92 0.58 10.01 -24.40
C LEU A 92 0.09 9.40 -25.72
N PRO A 93 0.76 8.39 -26.32
CA PRO A 93 0.28 7.76 -27.54
C PRO A 93 -1.10 7.13 -27.42
N TYR A 94 -1.40 6.53 -26.26
CA TYR A 94 -2.71 5.93 -25.98
C TYR A 94 -3.80 6.99 -25.78
N ILE A 95 -3.46 8.11 -25.14
CA ILE A 95 -4.37 9.25 -25.00
C ILE A 95 -4.71 9.85 -26.38
N ASP A 96 -3.73 9.98 -27.26
CA ASP A 96 -3.94 10.46 -28.62
C ASP A 96 -4.87 9.52 -29.40
N GLN A 97 -4.63 8.22 -29.41
CA GLN A 97 -5.50 7.22 -30.03
C GLN A 97 -6.92 7.23 -29.46
N LEU A 98 -7.05 7.41 -28.14
CA LEU A 98 -8.35 7.50 -27.49
C LEU A 98 -9.09 8.77 -27.88
N LEU A 99 -8.43 9.92 -27.98
CA LEU A 99 -9.06 11.16 -28.46
C LEU A 99 -9.55 11.03 -29.91
N GLU A 100 -8.77 10.38 -30.78
CA GLU A 100 -9.22 10.04 -32.14
C GLU A 100 -10.46 9.13 -32.10
N ALA A 101 -10.44 8.07 -31.33
CA ALA A 101 -11.55 7.12 -31.18
C ALA A 101 -12.81 7.78 -30.60
N PHE A 102 -12.64 8.74 -29.69
CA PHE A 102 -13.73 9.55 -29.17
C PHE A 102 -14.22 10.66 -30.10
N ASN A 103 -13.58 10.87 -31.26
CA ASN A 103 -13.81 11.98 -32.15
C ASN A 103 -13.72 13.36 -31.47
N ILE A 104 -12.75 13.53 -30.57
CA ILE A 104 -12.51 14.76 -29.81
C ILE A 104 -11.30 15.49 -30.38
N SER A 105 -11.47 16.77 -30.69
CA SER A 105 -10.42 17.61 -31.25
C SER A 105 -9.27 17.80 -30.26
N LYS A 106 -8.04 17.54 -30.72
CA LYS A 106 -6.78 17.87 -30.06
C LYS A 106 -6.29 19.19 -30.60
N LEU A 107 -6.06 20.16 -29.71
CA LEU A 107 -5.63 21.52 -30.07
C LEU A 107 -4.30 21.85 -29.41
N TYR A 108 -3.49 22.66 -30.09
CA TYR A 108 -2.22 23.21 -29.62
C TYR A 108 -1.79 24.38 -30.55
N ALA A 109 -0.85 25.19 -30.11
CA ALA A 109 -0.21 26.22 -30.94
C ALA A 109 1.27 26.33 -30.57
N ASP A 110 2.16 26.26 -31.55
CA ASP A 110 3.60 26.41 -31.34
C ASP A 110 3.94 27.80 -30.81
N GLY A 111 4.81 27.88 -29.82
CA GLY A 111 5.19 29.12 -29.15
C GLY A 111 4.24 29.60 -28.06
N TYR A 112 3.08 28.94 -27.88
CA TYR A 112 2.09 29.20 -26.82
C TYR A 112 1.92 28.00 -25.91
N GLU A 113 1.51 28.25 -24.69
CA GLU A 113 1.15 27.22 -23.72
C GLU A 113 -0.33 26.81 -23.88
N ALA A 114 -0.71 25.65 -23.35
CA ALA A 114 -2.10 25.21 -23.34
C ALA A 114 -3.04 26.25 -22.71
N ASP A 115 -2.55 26.97 -21.70
CA ASP A 115 -3.27 28.04 -21.00
C ASP A 115 -3.64 29.19 -21.94
N ASP A 116 -2.70 29.59 -22.79
CA ASP A 116 -2.89 30.67 -23.77
C ASP A 116 -3.88 30.26 -24.85
N VAL A 117 -3.79 29.01 -25.31
CA VAL A 117 -4.72 28.46 -26.33
C VAL A 117 -6.13 28.36 -25.73
N ILE A 118 -6.27 27.84 -24.50
CA ILE A 118 -7.58 27.74 -23.82
C ILE A 118 -8.16 29.14 -23.58
N GLY A 119 -7.34 30.07 -23.10
CA GLY A 119 -7.76 31.46 -22.85
C GLY A 119 -8.22 32.18 -24.12
N THR A 120 -7.46 32.05 -25.21
CA THR A 120 -7.81 32.62 -26.50
C THR A 120 -9.11 32.06 -27.04
N LEU A 121 -9.29 30.74 -27.04
CA LEU A 121 -10.52 30.07 -27.48
C LEU A 121 -11.71 30.43 -26.59
N ALA A 122 -11.55 30.49 -25.27
CA ALA A 122 -12.63 30.84 -24.33
C ALA A 122 -13.15 32.25 -24.63
N LYS A 123 -12.26 33.23 -24.84
CA LYS A 123 -12.63 34.61 -25.16
C LYS A 123 -13.23 34.74 -26.57
N LYS A 124 -12.79 33.96 -27.54
CA LYS A 124 -13.43 33.91 -28.88
C LYS A 124 -14.81 33.25 -28.81
N ALA A 125 -14.96 32.17 -28.06
CA ALA A 125 -16.22 31.44 -27.86
C ALA A 125 -17.27 32.30 -27.15
N GLU A 126 -16.87 33.07 -26.15
CA GLU A 126 -17.75 34.01 -25.44
C GLU A 126 -18.43 35.00 -26.42
N LYS A 127 -17.65 35.54 -27.35
CA LYS A 127 -18.16 36.46 -28.39
C LYS A 127 -19.13 35.79 -29.39
N GLN A 128 -19.08 34.46 -29.51
CA GLN A 128 -19.95 33.64 -30.34
C GLN A 128 -21.15 33.05 -29.58
N GLY A 129 -21.35 33.47 -28.32
CA GLY A 129 -22.49 33.10 -27.49
C GLY A 129 -22.38 31.72 -26.84
N PHE A 130 -21.15 31.19 -26.66
CA PHE A 130 -20.91 29.97 -25.86
C PHE A 130 -20.83 30.26 -24.38
N VAL A 131 -21.29 29.31 -23.59
CA VAL A 131 -20.87 29.18 -22.19
C VAL A 131 -19.68 28.19 -22.12
N THR A 132 -18.51 28.70 -21.75
CA THR A 132 -17.26 27.94 -21.79
C THR A 132 -16.85 27.47 -20.40
N TYR A 133 -16.51 26.20 -20.26
CA TYR A 133 -15.97 25.60 -19.05
C TYR A 133 -14.50 25.24 -19.31
N MET A 134 -13.59 25.93 -18.65
CA MET A 134 -12.16 25.63 -18.67
C MET A 134 -11.88 24.55 -17.62
N MET A 135 -11.61 23.33 -18.06
CA MET A 135 -11.43 22.18 -17.17
C MET A 135 -9.96 21.99 -16.84
N THR A 136 -9.54 22.54 -15.71
CA THR A 136 -8.19 22.42 -15.16
C THR A 136 -8.21 22.55 -13.62
N PRO A 137 -7.30 21.89 -12.88
CA PRO A 137 -7.10 22.15 -11.46
C PRO A 137 -6.34 23.46 -11.20
N ASP A 138 -5.77 24.10 -12.23
CA ASP A 138 -4.96 25.31 -12.09
C ASP A 138 -5.83 26.52 -11.73
N LYS A 139 -5.40 27.24 -10.71
CA LYS A 139 -6.09 28.45 -10.23
C LYS A 139 -5.80 29.68 -11.09
N ASP A 140 -4.74 29.66 -11.92
CA ASP A 140 -4.29 30.82 -12.69
C ASP A 140 -5.29 31.15 -13.81
N PHE A 141 -6.08 30.17 -14.26
CA PHE A 141 -7.22 30.37 -15.14
C PHE A 141 -8.36 31.23 -14.53
N ALA A 142 -8.34 31.46 -13.22
CA ALA A 142 -9.33 32.35 -12.60
C ALA A 142 -9.30 33.77 -13.18
N GLN A 143 -8.17 34.23 -13.76
CA GLN A 143 -8.04 35.52 -14.42
C GLN A 143 -8.94 35.68 -15.68
N LEU A 144 -9.43 34.57 -16.24
CA LEU A 144 -10.22 34.53 -17.45
C LEU A 144 -11.73 34.48 -17.20
N VAL A 145 -12.15 34.23 -15.96
CA VAL A 145 -13.54 34.00 -15.58
C VAL A 145 -14.41 35.22 -15.87
N SER A 146 -15.58 34.98 -16.45
CA SER A 146 -16.60 35.96 -16.75
C SER A 146 -18.00 35.38 -16.52
N GLU A 147 -19.06 36.07 -16.91
CA GLU A 147 -20.44 35.53 -16.85
C GLU A 147 -20.61 34.26 -17.69
N ASN A 148 -19.88 34.13 -18.81
CA ASN A 148 -19.97 33.03 -19.75
C ASN A 148 -18.70 32.16 -19.81
N ILE A 149 -17.66 32.46 -19.03
CA ILE A 149 -16.43 31.67 -18.91
C ILE A 149 -16.27 31.22 -17.46
N LEU A 150 -16.33 29.93 -17.23
CA LEU A 150 -16.30 29.32 -15.90
C LEU A 150 -15.06 28.41 -15.74
N LEU A 151 -14.45 28.43 -14.59
CA LEU A 151 -13.36 27.53 -14.25
C LEU A 151 -13.94 26.25 -13.62
N TYR A 152 -13.84 25.13 -14.33
CA TYR A 152 -14.31 23.81 -13.88
C TYR A 152 -13.14 23.03 -13.27
N ARG A 153 -13.17 22.83 -11.96
CA ARG A 153 -12.12 22.17 -11.21
C ARG A 153 -12.56 20.75 -10.83
N PRO A 154 -12.03 19.70 -11.47
CA PRO A 154 -12.43 18.33 -11.18
C PRO A 154 -12.23 17.98 -9.71
N GLY A 155 -13.21 17.30 -9.13
CA GLY A 155 -13.17 16.83 -7.75
C GLY A 155 -12.12 15.73 -7.49
N ASN A 156 -11.94 15.38 -6.22
CA ASN A 156 -11.14 14.22 -5.81
C ASN A 156 -11.83 13.54 -4.61
N LYS A 157 -11.25 12.45 -4.09
CA LYS A 157 -11.82 11.70 -2.94
C LYS A 157 -12.28 12.59 -1.75
N TRP A 158 -11.65 13.72 -1.57
CA TRP A 158 -11.81 14.58 -0.41
C TRP A 158 -12.54 15.89 -0.69
N LYS A 159 -12.68 16.23 -1.98
CA LYS A 159 -13.31 17.48 -2.43
C LYS A 159 -14.21 17.21 -3.63
N PRO A 160 -15.45 17.68 -3.61
CA PRO A 160 -16.33 17.62 -4.78
C PRO A 160 -15.76 18.42 -5.94
N THR A 161 -16.30 18.22 -7.14
CA THR A 161 -16.07 19.10 -8.30
C THR A 161 -16.56 20.49 -7.97
N GLU A 162 -15.73 21.49 -8.25
CA GLU A 162 -16.06 22.91 -8.03
C GLU A 162 -16.14 23.62 -9.38
N THR A 163 -17.15 24.45 -9.58
CA THR A 163 -17.23 25.38 -10.72
C THR A 163 -17.13 26.78 -10.16
N TRP A 164 -16.12 27.55 -10.61
CA TRP A 164 -15.91 28.91 -10.18
C TRP A 164 -16.41 29.88 -11.24
N GLY A 165 -17.41 30.66 -10.92
CA GLY A 165 -17.81 31.85 -11.63
C GLY A 165 -17.19 33.10 -11.01
N VAL A 166 -17.65 34.27 -11.41
CA VAL A 166 -17.14 35.57 -10.95
C VAL A 166 -17.17 35.67 -9.42
N GLN A 167 -18.30 35.33 -8.79
CA GLN A 167 -18.44 35.46 -7.34
C GLN A 167 -17.51 34.55 -6.54
N GLU A 168 -17.32 33.30 -7.01
CA GLU A 168 -16.39 32.37 -6.37
C GLU A 168 -14.94 32.87 -6.48
N VAL A 169 -14.54 33.45 -7.61
CA VAL A 169 -13.20 34.03 -7.80
C VAL A 169 -13.00 35.22 -6.86
N LEU A 170 -13.94 36.16 -6.82
CA LEU A 170 -13.86 37.33 -5.93
C LEU A 170 -13.71 36.91 -4.47
N ASN A 171 -14.52 35.93 -4.04
CA ASN A 171 -14.46 35.43 -2.65
C ASN A 171 -13.17 34.68 -2.32
N LYS A 172 -12.64 33.87 -3.25
CA LYS A 172 -11.45 33.04 -3.01
C LYS A 172 -10.16 33.87 -2.97
N PHE A 173 -10.05 34.86 -3.85
CA PHE A 173 -8.90 35.74 -3.91
C PHE A 173 -9.04 36.94 -3.00
N GLU A 174 -10.23 37.21 -2.43
CA GLU A 174 -10.54 38.39 -1.62
C GLU A 174 -10.25 39.69 -2.38
N ILE A 175 -10.71 39.78 -3.65
CA ILE A 175 -10.52 40.87 -4.60
C ILE A 175 -11.87 41.49 -4.98
N GLN A 176 -11.84 42.69 -5.59
CA GLN A 176 -13.03 43.43 -5.99
C GLN A 176 -13.44 43.18 -7.45
N ASP A 177 -12.46 42.84 -8.29
CA ASP A 177 -12.66 42.58 -9.71
C ASP A 177 -11.78 41.40 -10.17
N VAL A 178 -12.27 40.58 -11.13
CA VAL A 178 -11.55 39.43 -11.66
C VAL A 178 -10.22 39.82 -12.29
N SER A 179 -10.11 41.02 -12.88
CA SER A 179 -8.85 41.50 -13.46
C SER A 179 -7.70 41.59 -12.46
N GLN A 180 -8.01 41.71 -11.15
CA GLN A 180 -6.99 41.73 -10.08
C GLN A 180 -6.34 40.38 -9.83
N VAL A 181 -6.84 39.29 -10.39
CA VAL A 181 -6.19 37.95 -10.29
C VAL A 181 -4.79 37.98 -10.87
N ILE A 182 -4.59 38.66 -12.01
CA ILE A 182 -3.28 38.80 -12.64
C ILE A 182 -2.30 39.55 -11.73
N ASP A 183 -2.77 40.62 -11.10
CA ASP A 183 -1.98 41.39 -10.15
C ASP A 183 -1.61 40.58 -8.90
N PHE A 184 -2.57 39.83 -8.39
CA PHE A 184 -2.37 38.91 -7.25
C PHE A 184 -1.28 37.88 -7.54
N LEU A 185 -1.38 37.22 -8.72
CA LEU A 185 -0.40 36.20 -9.15
C LEU A 185 0.99 36.86 -9.38
N GLY A 186 1.05 37.98 -10.07
CA GLY A 186 2.28 38.72 -10.31
C GLY A 186 2.99 39.19 -9.03
N MET A 187 2.22 39.67 -8.02
CA MET A 187 2.78 40.07 -6.73
C MET A 187 3.33 38.89 -5.94
N MET A 188 2.59 37.77 -5.93
CA MET A 188 2.95 36.58 -5.16
C MET A 188 4.06 35.78 -5.81
N GLY A 189 4.10 35.73 -7.16
CA GLY A 189 4.94 34.82 -7.92
C GLY A 189 4.48 33.37 -7.83
N ASP A 190 5.13 32.50 -8.58
CA ASP A 190 4.93 31.06 -8.56
C ASP A 190 6.26 30.31 -8.51
N ALA A 191 6.49 29.56 -7.44
CA ALA A 191 7.70 28.76 -7.28
C ALA A 191 7.74 27.52 -8.19
N VAL A 192 6.59 27.04 -8.68
CA VAL A 192 6.51 25.88 -9.59
C VAL A 192 6.97 26.31 -10.99
N ASP A 193 6.50 27.46 -11.45
CA ASP A 193 6.83 28.02 -12.76
C ASP A 193 8.03 28.98 -12.70
N ASN A 194 8.66 29.07 -11.53
CA ASN A 194 9.82 29.93 -11.28
C ASN A 194 9.55 31.42 -11.56
N ILE A 195 8.31 31.86 -11.33
CA ILE A 195 7.93 33.29 -11.40
C ILE A 195 8.34 33.96 -10.09
N PRO A 196 9.22 34.95 -10.12
CA PRO A 196 9.89 35.44 -8.89
C PRO A 196 8.96 36.18 -7.92
N GLY A 197 7.92 36.88 -8.39
CA GLY A 197 7.06 37.72 -7.58
C GLY A 197 7.77 38.93 -6.95
N LEU A 198 7.11 39.65 -6.05
CA LEU A 198 7.71 40.71 -5.26
C LEU A 198 8.32 40.14 -3.97
N PRO A 199 9.60 40.38 -3.65
CA PRO A 199 10.28 39.81 -2.50
C PRO A 199 9.61 40.14 -1.16
N GLY A 200 9.11 39.10 -0.46
CA GLY A 200 8.42 39.22 0.82
C GLY A 200 6.91 39.37 0.72
N VAL A 201 6.36 39.32 -0.49
CA VAL A 201 4.91 39.32 -0.73
C VAL A 201 4.45 37.88 -0.91
N GLY A 202 3.67 37.36 0.04
CA GLY A 202 2.94 36.09 -0.04
C GLY A 202 1.44 36.38 -0.12
N GLU A 203 0.63 35.33 -0.18
CA GLU A 203 -0.83 35.41 -0.38
C GLU A 203 -1.53 36.45 0.47
N LYS A 204 -1.35 36.44 1.80
CA LYS A 204 -1.98 37.39 2.71
C LYS A 204 -1.55 38.83 2.48
N THR A 205 -0.28 39.02 2.10
CA THR A 205 0.27 40.35 1.83
C THR A 205 -0.22 40.87 0.49
N ALA A 206 -0.29 40.05 -0.54
CA ALA A 206 -0.84 40.38 -1.85
C ALA A 206 -2.30 40.83 -1.74
N LYS A 207 -3.15 40.08 -1.03
CA LYS A 207 -4.56 40.47 -0.77
C LYS A 207 -4.67 41.86 -0.11
N LYS A 208 -3.85 42.12 0.91
CA LYS A 208 -3.84 43.41 1.60
C LYS A 208 -3.39 44.56 0.69
N LEU A 209 -2.33 44.32 -0.10
CA LEU A 209 -1.81 45.32 -1.01
C LEU A 209 -2.80 45.61 -2.16
N LEU A 210 -3.48 44.62 -2.69
CA LEU A 210 -4.53 44.83 -3.67
C LEU A 210 -5.72 45.59 -3.14
N ALA A 211 -6.14 45.31 -1.91
CA ALA A 211 -7.23 46.06 -1.27
C ALA A 211 -6.86 47.52 -1.04
N GLU A 212 -5.58 47.86 -0.80
CA GLU A 212 -5.08 49.20 -0.51
C GLU A 212 -4.72 50.00 -1.78
N TYR A 213 -4.07 49.34 -2.77
CA TYR A 213 -3.51 50.01 -3.97
C TYR A 213 -4.22 49.63 -5.28
N GLY A 214 -5.18 48.75 -5.26
CA GLY A 214 -6.04 48.36 -6.38
C GLY A 214 -5.40 47.38 -7.37
N ASN A 215 -4.18 47.62 -7.84
CA ASN A 215 -3.45 46.76 -8.78
C ASN A 215 -1.91 46.90 -8.60
N MET A 216 -1.15 46.13 -9.42
CA MET A 216 0.31 46.15 -9.37
C MET A 216 0.88 47.54 -9.66
N GLU A 217 0.39 48.25 -10.68
CA GLU A 217 0.85 49.55 -11.10
C GLU A 217 0.62 50.56 -9.97
N GLY A 218 -0.58 50.63 -9.40
CA GLY A 218 -0.91 51.45 -8.26
C GLY A 218 -0.03 51.18 -7.04
N LEU A 219 0.28 49.89 -6.77
CA LEU A 219 1.24 49.55 -5.72
C LEU A 219 2.64 50.05 -6.03
N LEU A 220 3.16 49.86 -7.26
CA LEU A 220 4.54 50.24 -7.62
C LEU A 220 4.74 51.76 -7.66
N GLU A 221 3.71 52.51 -8.06
CA GLU A 221 3.71 53.96 -8.01
C GLU A 221 3.75 54.47 -6.55
N ASN A 222 2.99 53.87 -5.69
CA ASN A 222 2.84 54.23 -4.28
C ASN A 222 3.72 53.41 -3.33
N ALA A 223 4.72 52.69 -3.83
CA ALA A 223 5.59 51.80 -3.03
C ALA A 223 6.29 52.54 -1.86
N HIS A 224 6.50 53.88 -1.99
CA HIS A 224 7.08 54.74 -0.95
C HIS A 224 6.16 54.92 0.27
N LEU A 225 4.86 54.65 0.13
CA LEU A 225 3.87 54.71 1.21
C LEU A 225 3.79 53.40 2.00
N VAL A 226 4.29 52.32 1.44
CA VAL A 226 4.30 50.99 2.12
C VAL A 226 5.31 51.03 3.27
N LYS A 227 4.84 50.87 4.50
CA LYS A 227 5.68 51.02 5.72
C LYS A 227 6.71 49.89 5.88
N GLY A 228 7.92 50.28 6.34
CA GLY A 228 8.97 49.35 6.77
C GLY A 228 9.73 48.68 5.60
N LYS A 229 10.50 47.63 5.91
CA LYS A 229 11.37 46.90 4.95
C LYS A 229 10.66 46.35 3.74
N LEU A 230 9.35 46.19 3.81
CA LEU A 230 8.56 45.71 2.68
C LEU A 230 8.47 46.77 1.57
N GLY A 231 8.21 48.02 1.93
CA GLY A 231 8.19 49.15 0.98
C GLY A 231 9.52 49.34 0.26
N GLU A 232 10.63 49.28 1.02
CA GLU A 232 11.99 49.36 0.47
C GLU A 232 12.25 48.23 -0.57
N LYS A 233 11.82 46.99 -0.24
CA LYS A 233 11.94 45.82 -1.16
C LYS A 233 11.13 46.03 -2.42
N ILE A 234 9.87 46.46 -2.30
CA ILE A 234 9.00 46.67 -3.45
C ILE A 234 9.59 47.77 -4.36
N GLN A 235 10.11 48.84 -3.79
CA GLN A 235 10.78 49.92 -4.54
C GLN A 235 12.01 49.44 -5.31
N ALA A 236 12.83 48.58 -4.66
CA ALA A 236 14.05 48.03 -5.25
C ALA A 236 13.78 46.99 -6.35
N HIS A 237 12.57 46.35 -6.39
CA HIS A 237 12.26 45.26 -7.30
C HIS A 237 11.05 45.55 -8.19
N LYS A 238 10.82 46.81 -8.58
CA LYS A 238 9.70 47.22 -9.44
C LYS A 238 9.67 46.47 -10.78
N GLU A 239 10.79 46.39 -11.46
CA GLU A 239 10.91 45.67 -12.74
C GLU A 239 10.60 44.17 -12.62
N GLN A 240 11.04 43.56 -11.50
CA GLN A 240 10.73 42.17 -11.19
C GLN A 240 9.23 41.92 -10.98
N GLY A 241 8.53 42.88 -10.35
CA GLY A 241 7.08 42.84 -10.19
C GLY A 241 6.35 42.89 -11.54
N ILE A 242 6.78 43.82 -12.42
CA ILE A 242 6.23 43.97 -13.78
C ILE A 242 6.46 42.69 -14.60
N LEU A 243 7.70 42.17 -14.59
CA LEU A 243 8.03 40.91 -15.25
C LEU A 243 7.18 39.76 -14.72
N SER A 244 7.02 39.62 -13.41
CA SER A 244 6.23 38.57 -12.79
C SER A 244 4.75 38.65 -13.18
N LYS A 245 4.17 39.86 -13.27
CA LYS A 245 2.81 40.08 -13.77
C LYS A 245 2.67 39.63 -15.21
N ARG A 246 3.63 39.95 -16.10
CA ARG A 246 3.64 39.52 -17.50
C ARG A 246 3.74 38.01 -17.62
N LEU A 247 4.64 37.36 -16.90
CA LEU A 247 4.81 35.89 -16.91
C LEU A 247 3.56 35.16 -16.39
N ALA A 248 2.83 35.74 -15.42
CA ALA A 248 1.59 35.16 -14.88
C ALA A 248 0.35 35.45 -15.75
N THR A 249 0.46 36.32 -16.74
CA THR A 249 -0.65 36.68 -17.62
C THR A 249 -0.83 35.64 -18.71
N ILE A 250 -2.04 35.13 -18.85
CA ILE A 250 -2.42 34.24 -19.97
C ILE A 250 -2.59 35.08 -21.24
N LEU A 251 -1.87 34.71 -22.31
CA LEU A 251 -1.92 35.39 -23.60
C LEU A 251 -3.22 35.02 -24.33
N LEU A 252 -3.85 36.01 -24.99
CA LEU A 252 -5.15 35.83 -25.64
C LEU A 252 -5.08 36.00 -27.14
N ASP A 253 -3.89 35.93 -27.70
CA ASP A 253 -3.56 36.14 -29.13
C ASP A 253 -2.98 34.88 -29.81
N ALA A 254 -3.14 33.70 -29.20
CA ALA A 254 -2.71 32.46 -29.79
C ALA A 254 -3.37 32.25 -31.17
N PRO A 255 -2.61 31.75 -32.16
CA PRO A 255 -3.08 31.63 -33.58
C PRO A 255 -4.02 30.42 -33.73
N VAL A 256 -5.15 30.44 -33.01
CA VAL A 256 -6.16 29.38 -33.01
C VAL A 256 -7.54 29.98 -33.32
N GLU A 257 -8.36 29.24 -34.07
CA GLU A 257 -9.71 29.65 -34.44
C GLU A 257 -10.74 28.65 -33.89
N ILE A 258 -11.99 29.12 -33.73
CA ILE A 258 -13.10 28.26 -33.36
C ILE A 258 -13.70 27.66 -34.61
N ASP A 259 -13.45 26.37 -34.81
CA ASP A 259 -14.21 25.58 -35.78
C ASP A 259 -15.35 24.85 -35.04
N GLU A 260 -16.54 25.44 -35.03
CA GLU A 260 -17.70 24.92 -34.34
C GLU A 260 -18.04 23.48 -34.75
N ALA A 261 -17.84 23.12 -36.03
CA ALA A 261 -18.11 21.77 -36.51
C ALA A 261 -17.09 20.75 -36.07
N ALA A 262 -15.81 21.17 -35.95
CA ALA A 262 -14.75 20.32 -35.42
C ALA A 262 -14.87 20.11 -33.92
N LEU A 263 -15.32 21.12 -33.17
CA LEU A 263 -15.47 21.06 -31.72
C LEU A 263 -16.77 20.39 -31.26
N ALA A 264 -17.78 20.24 -32.12
CA ALA A 264 -19.05 19.61 -31.79
C ALA A 264 -18.84 18.17 -31.27
N VAL A 265 -19.52 17.82 -30.19
CA VAL A 265 -19.48 16.45 -29.65
C VAL A 265 -20.08 15.49 -30.67
N LYS A 266 -19.30 14.54 -31.14
CA LYS A 266 -19.68 13.50 -32.10
C LYS A 266 -19.79 12.15 -31.38
N LYS A 267 -20.52 11.20 -32.01
CA LYS A 267 -20.50 9.81 -31.55
C LYS A 267 -19.08 9.27 -31.70
N PHE A 268 -18.61 8.60 -30.65
CA PHE A 268 -17.31 7.93 -30.66
C PHE A 268 -17.36 6.66 -31.54
N ASP A 269 -16.19 6.25 -32.04
CA ASP A 269 -15.99 5.00 -32.75
C ASP A 269 -15.93 3.84 -31.75
N ALA A 270 -17.06 3.12 -31.63
CA ALA A 270 -17.21 2.07 -30.63
C ALA A 270 -16.21 0.92 -30.80
N GLU A 271 -15.87 0.55 -32.03
CA GLU A 271 -14.93 -0.54 -32.33
C GLU A 271 -13.50 -0.16 -31.94
N LYS A 272 -13.06 1.06 -32.28
CA LYS A 272 -11.73 1.54 -31.87
C LYS A 272 -11.61 1.72 -30.36
N VAL A 273 -12.63 2.29 -29.72
CA VAL A 273 -12.65 2.44 -28.25
C VAL A 273 -12.61 1.07 -27.57
N GLN A 274 -13.35 0.08 -28.08
CA GLN A 274 -13.33 -1.26 -27.53
C GLN A 274 -11.95 -1.90 -27.66
N ALA A 275 -11.34 -1.85 -28.84
CA ALA A 275 -10.00 -2.40 -29.08
C ALA A 275 -8.94 -1.79 -28.15
N LEU A 276 -8.96 -0.46 -27.96
CA LEU A 276 -8.05 0.24 -27.06
C LEU A 276 -8.31 -0.11 -25.60
N PHE A 277 -9.58 -0.24 -25.19
CA PHE A 277 -9.92 -0.62 -23.82
C PHE A 277 -9.58 -2.07 -23.51
N GLU A 278 -9.64 -2.97 -24.48
CA GLU A 278 -9.16 -4.36 -24.36
C GLU A 278 -7.64 -4.40 -24.22
N GLU A 279 -6.90 -3.65 -25.05
CA GLU A 279 -5.45 -3.56 -24.96
C GLU A 279 -4.97 -2.98 -23.63
N LEU A 280 -5.63 -1.93 -23.14
CA LEU A 280 -5.34 -1.26 -21.89
C LEU A 280 -5.96 -1.98 -20.66
N GLU A 281 -6.77 -3.01 -20.88
CA GLU A 281 -7.52 -3.76 -19.86
C GLU A 281 -8.50 -2.89 -19.04
N PHE A 282 -9.11 -1.89 -19.70
CA PHE A 282 -10.09 -0.99 -19.08
C PHE A 282 -11.52 -1.58 -19.09
N ARG A 283 -11.65 -2.81 -18.60
CA ARG A 283 -12.89 -3.59 -18.66
C ARG A 283 -14.10 -2.83 -18.09
N ASN A 284 -13.96 -2.18 -16.92
CA ASN A 284 -15.05 -1.41 -16.30
C ASN A 284 -15.43 -0.15 -17.10
N LEU A 285 -14.47 0.47 -17.77
CA LEU A 285 -14.70 1.64 -18.62
C LEU A 285 -15.41 1.24 -19.92
N ALA A 286 -14.98 0.13 -20.54
CA ALA A 286 -15.60 -0.44 -21.72
C ALA A 286 -17.10 -0.69 -21.48
N LYS A 287 -17.45 -1.37 -20.38
CA LYS A 287 -18.83 -1.64 -19.99
C LYS A 287 -19.65 -0.38 -19.76
N ARG A 288 -19.10 0.59 -19.04
CA ARG A 288 -19.78 1.84 -18.72
C ARG A 288 -20.07 2.68 -19.97
N LEU A 289 -19.23 2.55 -21.01
CA LEU A 289 -19.34 3.35 -22.21
C LEU A 289 -20.05 2.63 -23.37
N LEU A 290 -19.72 1.35 -23.60
CA LEU A 290 -20.15 0.57 -24.78
C LEU A 290 -21.39 -0.28 -24.52
N GLY A 291 -21.64 -0.71 -23.27
CA GLY A 291 -22.77 -1.58 -22.93
C GLY A 291 -24.17 -0.97 -23.09
N GLN A 292 -24.27 0.25 -23.60
CA GLN A 292 -25.56 0.90 -23.91
C GLN A 292 -25.94 0.86 -25.41
N SER A 293 -25.09 0.39 -26.31
CA SER A 293 -25.32 0.49 -27.78
C SER A 293 -26.03 -0.70 -28.40
N GLU A 294 -26.11 -1.88 -27.79
CA GLU A 294 -26.69 -3.07 -28.41
C GLU A 294 -28.13 -3.42 -27.95
N ILE A 295 -28.72 -2.68 -27.01
CA ILE A 295 -30.07 -3.01 -26.45
C ILE A 295 -31.21 -2.20 -27.07
N HIS A 296 -30.95 -1.24 -27.96
CA HIS A 296 -32.03 -0.41 -28.52
C HIS A 296 -32.74 -0.97 -29.73
N GLU A 297 -32.39 -2.14 -30.27
CA GLU A 297 -33.10 -2.70 -31.45
C GLU A 297 -34.06 -3.87 -31.17
N LYS A 298 -34.21 -4.35 -29.92
CA LYS A 298 -35.06 -5.53 -29.66
C LYS A 298 -36.03 -5.51 -28.49
N VAL A 299 -36.45 -4.38 -27.95
CA VAL A 299 -37.59 -4.36 -27.01
C VAL A 299 -38.42 -3.08 -27.16
N GLU A 300 -39.15 -2.97 -28.23
CA GLU A 300 -40.49 -2.34 -28.20
C GLU A 300 -41.49 -3.45 -27.96
N LYS A 301 -41.96 -3.59 -26.73
CA LYS A 301 -43.26 -4.03 -26.25
C LYS A 301 -43.15 -4.73 -24.88
N SER A 302 -43.38 -4.03 -23.82
CA SER A 302 -44.47 -4.25 -22.85
C SER A 302 -44.28 -3.44 -21.58
N ASN A 303 -45.19 -2.49 -21.40
CA ASN A 303 -45.94 -2.04 -20.21
C ASN A 303 -45.24 -1.82 -18.87
N ALA A 304 -45.09 -0.58 -18.47
CA ALA A 304 -45.97 0.22 -17.60
C ALA A 304 -46.06 -0.21 -16.11
N ASP A 305 -45.72 0.78 -15.29
CA ASP A 305 -46.18 1.05 -13.91
C ASP A 305 -45.44 0.39 -12.74
N THR A 306 -44.67 1.12 -12.00
CA THR A 306 -45.02 1.71 -10.70
C THR A 306 -43.86 2.49 -10.09
N SER A 307 -44.14 3.74 -9.77
CA SER A 307 -43.28 4.69 -9.07
C SER A 307 -43.31 4.47 -7.55
N GLN A 308 -42.15 4.43 -6.90
CA GLN A 308 -42.04 4.89 -5.51
C GLN A 308 -40.65 5.49 -5.23
N LYS A 309 -40.72 6.69 -4.63
CA LYS A 309 -39.60 7.53 -4.21
C LYS A 309 -39.02 7.04 -2.89
N ILE A 310 -37.69 6.95 -2.79
CA ILE A 310 -36.98 6.95 -1.50
C ILE A 310 -35.74 7.84 -1.60
N SER A 311 -35.54 8.69 -0.61
CA SER A 311 -34.51 9.71 -0.47
C SER A 311 -33.14 9.12 -0.04
N PRO A 312 -31.99 9.80 -0.31
CA PRO A 312 -30.67 9.25 -0.05
C PRO A 312 -30.11 9.62 1.34
N ASN A 313 -29.42 8.68 1.96
CA ASN A 313 -28.58 8.96 3.11
C ASN A 313 -27.11 8.60 2.82
N TYR A 314 -26.22 9.54 3.13
CA TYR A 314 -24.79 9.50 2.82
C TYR A 314 -23.99 8.67 3.83
N GLY A 315 -23.10 7.81 3.36
CA GLY A 315 -22.05 7.17 4.14
C GLY A 315 -20.93 6.60 3.26
N GLN A 316 -19.77 7.19 3.40
CA GLN A 316 -18.42 6.77 2.95
C GLN A 316 -18.29 5.94 1.67
N MET A 317 -17.97 6.63 0.57
CA MET A 317 -17.57 6.00 -0.70
C MET A 317 -16.06 5.85 -0.82
N ASP A 318 -15.64 4.67 -1.28
CA ASP A 318 -14.26 4.38 -1.68
C ASP A 318 -13.86 5.20 -2.92
N LEU A 319 -12.61 5.69 -3.00
CA LEU A 319 -12.13 6.60 -4.06
C LEU A 319 -12.28 6.04 -5.48
N PHE A 320 -12.50 4.74 -5.60
CA PHE A 320 -12.69 4.04 -6.86
C PHE A 320 -14.17 3.69 -7.15
N ALA A 321 -15.08 4.04 -6.25
CA ALA A 321 -16.51 3.95 -6.45
C ALA A 321 -17.11 5.31 -6.79
N ILE A 322 -16.63 5.94 -7.86
CA ILE A 322 -17.29 7.11 -8.45
C ILE A 322 -18.46 6.59 -9.27
N GLY A 323 -19.65 6.75 -8.73
CA GLY A 323 -20.92 6.66 -9.45
C GLY A 323 -21.28 5.26 -9.89
N VAL A 324 -21.58 4.39 -8.92
CA VAL A 324 -22.50 3.28 -9.19
C VAL A 324 -23.91 3.83 -9.02
N ASP A 325 -24.53 4.18 -10.13
CA ASP A 325 -25.97 4.19 -10.20
C ASP A 325 -26.43 2.78 -9.84
N ASN A 326 -27.26 2.65 -8.81
CA ASN A 326 -27.88 1.39 -8.42
C ASN A 326 -28.96 0.98 -9.46
N THR A 327 -28.54 0.73 -10.69
CA THR A 327 -29.22 -0.14 -11.60
C THR A 327 -28.35 -1.37 -11.77
N PRO A 328 -28.90 -2.58 -11.65
CA PRO A 328 -28.11 -3.80 -11.80
C PRO A 328 -27.66 -3.94 -13.25
N HIS A 329 -26.49 -3.38 -13.58
CA HIS A 329 -25.78 -3.69 -14.81
C HIS A 329 -24.74 -4.74 -14.49
N THR A 330 -25.13 -5.97 -14.77
CA THR A 330 -24.32 -7.18 -14.73
C THR A 330 -23.01 -6.97 -15.48
N PRO A 331 -21.86 -7.27 -14.86
CA PRO A 331 -20.60 -7.38 -15.53
C PRO A 331 -20.63 -8.54 -16.54
N SER A 332 -19.79 -8.48 -17.57
CA SER A 332 -19.59 -9.60 -18.49
C SER A 332 -18.84 -10.80 -17.88
N TYR A 333 -18.64 -10.79 -16.56
CA TYR A 333 -18.30 -11.98 -15.81
C TYR A 333 -19.54 -12.89 -15.77
N GLN A 334 -19.35 -14.15 -15.97
CA GLN A 334 -20.38 -15.10 -15.63
C GLN A 334 -20.69 -14.99 -14.14
N THR A 335 -21.94 -15.18 -13.79
CA THR A 335 -22.44 -15.25 -12.42
C THR A 335 -23.12 -16.61 -12.22
N ILE A 336 -23.53 -16.90 -11.02
CA ILE A 336 -24.28 -18.12 -10.72
C ILE A 336 -25.55 -18.24 -11.58
N GLU A 337 -26.17 -17.14 -11.98
CA GLU A 337 -27.37 -17.10 -12.82
C GLU A 337 -27.10 -17.53 -14.29
N ASP A 338 -25.85 -17.35 -14.75
CA ASP A 338 -25.43 -17.68 -16.12
C ASP A 338 -25.00 -19.13 -16.28
N LEU A 339 -24.86 -19.89 -15.17
CA LEU A 339 -24.35 -21.26 -15.16
C LEU A 339 -25.45 -22.27 -14.82
N LYS A 340 -25.36 -23.45 -15.41
CA LYS A 340 -26.11 -24.61 -14.94
C LYS A 340 -25.30 -25.29 -13.84
N THR A 341 -25.67 -25.01 -12.61
CA THR A 341 -25.03 -25.57 -11.43
C THR A 341 -25.90 -26.73 -10.88
N ASN A 342 -25.24 -27.71 -10.31
CA ASN A 342 -25.87 -28.82 -9.58
C ASN A 342 -25.51 -28.70 -8.08
N TYR A 343 -26.09 -27.69 -7.43
CA TYR A 343 -25.84 -27.42 -6.02
C TYR A 343 -26.91 -28.11 -5.17
N THR A 344 -26.48 -28.85 -4.16
CA THR A 344 -27.34 -29.68 -3.34
C THR A 344 -27.29 -29.29 -1.87
N LEU A 345 -28.44 -28.99 -1.28
CA LEU A 345 -28.60 -28.79 0.16
C LEU A 345 -28.72 -30.14 0.87
N VAL A 346 -27.88 -30.35 1.90
CA VAL A 346 -27.77 -31.61 2.67
C VAL A 346 -28.19 -31.31 4.12
N GLU A 347 -29.33 -31.84 4.54
CA GLU A 347 -29.92 -31.58 5.86
C GLU A 347 -30.05 -32.84 6.71
N SER A 348 -30.42 -33.99 6.09
CA SER A 348 -30.67 -35.23 6.85
C SER A 348 -29.38 -36.02 7.09
N SER A 349 -29.41 -36.89 8.11
CA SER A 349 -28.28 -37.80 8.40
C SER A 349 -28.03 -38.81 7.28
N GLU A 350 -29.07 -39.25 6.57
CA GLU A 350 -28.95 -40.16 5.43
C GLU A 350 -28.26 -39.47 4.24
N GLN A 351 -28.63 -38.21 3.98
CA GLN A 351 -28.00 -37.43 2.92
C GLN A 351 -26.51 -37.19 3.26
N ARG A 352 -26.20 -36.87 4.54
CA ARG A 352 -24.79 -36.66 4.98
C ARG A 352 -23.98 -37.96 4.84
N ALA A 353 -24.53 -39.10 5.22
CA ALA A 353 -23.87 -40.39 5.06
C ALA A 353 -23.59 -40.71 3.58
N THR A 354 -24.56 -40.48 2.69
CA THR A 354 -24.41 -40.66 1.24
C THR A 354 -23.33 -39.74 0.69
N LEU A 355 -23.33 -38.44 1.07
CA LEU A 355 -22.30 -37.52 0.65
C LEU A 355 -20.92 -37.94 1.15
N LEU A 356 -20.80 -38.39 2.41
CA LEU A 356 -19.52 -38.84 2.96
C LEU A 356 -18.97 -40.05 2.19
N GLU A 357 -19.80 -41.01 1.81
CA GLU A 357 -19.39 -42.13 0.97
C GLU A 357 -18.86 -41.68 -0.39
N GLN A 358 -19.49 -40.65 -1.00
CA GLN A 358 -19.02 -40.05 -2.25
C GLN A 358 -17.70 -39.33 -2.09
N LEU A 359 -17.53 -38.53 -1.02
CA LEU A 359 -16.30 -37.81 -0.73
C LEU A 359 -15.11 -38.75 -0.53
N LEU A 360 -15.32 -39.87 0.18
CA LEU A 360 -14.29 -40.87 0.44
C LEU A 360 -13.82 -41.65 -0.81
N GLN A 361 -14.51 -41.53 -1.93
CA GLN A 361 -14.11 -42.10 -3.21
C GLN A 361 -13.30 -41.14 -4.08
N GLN A 362 -13.17 -39.87 -3.69
CA GLN A 362 -12.48 -38.87 -4.49
C GLN A 362 -10.98 -38.85 -4.22
N GLN A 363 -10.19 -38.40 -5.22
CA GLN A 363 -8.76 -38.12 -5.06
C GLN A 363 -8.51 -36.75 -4.44
N SER A 364 -9.36 -35.76 -4.75
CA SER A 364 -9.29 -34.43 -4.22
C SER A 364 -10.69 -33.84 -4.04
N VAL A 365 -10.88 -33.10 -2.95
CA VAL A 365 -12.16 -32.48 -2.60
C VAL A 365 -11.87 -31.07 -2.08
N CYS A 366 -12.54 -30.08 -2.66
CA CYS A 366 -12.61 -28.74 -2.11
C CYS A 366 -13.66 -28.70 -1.00
N PHE A 367 -13.35 -27.97 0.06
CA PHE A 367 -14.29 -27.66 1.12
C PHE A 367 -14.13 -26.22 1.60
N ASP A 368 -15.19 -25.69 2.17
CA ASP A 368 -15.21 -24.40 2.86
C ASP A 368 -16.10 -24.50 4.11
N THR A 369 -15.86 -23.64 5.12
CA THR A 369 -16.68 -23.62 6.34
C THR A 369 -17.38 -22.28 6.52
N GLU A 370 -18.68 -22.31 6.70
CA GLU A 370 -19.48 -21.15 7.08
C GLU A 370 -19.58 -21.03 8.59
N THR A 371 -19.37 -19.82 9.11
CA THR A 371 -19.24 -19.58 10.55
C THR A 371 -19.96 -18.33 11.02
N THR A 372 -20.20 -18.23 12.33
CA THR A 372 -20.86 -17.07 12.95
C THR A 372 -20.01 -15.81 13.01
N GLY A 373 -18.69 -15.87 12.73
CA GLY A 373 -17.80 -14.70 12.83
C GLY A 373 -16.39 -14.95 12.33
N LEU A 374 -15.60 -13.89 12.31
CA LEU A 374 -14.24 -13.89 11.74
C LEU A 374 -13.14 -14.44 12.68
N ASN A 375 -13.43 -14.60 13.98
CA ASN A 375 -12.48 -15.19 14.92
C ASN A 375 -12.69 -16.70 15.00
N PRO A 376 -11.82 -17.53 14.41
CA PRO A 376 -12.01 -18.98 14.35
C PRO A 376 -12.00 -19.68 15.71
N LEU A 377 -11.42 -19.04 16.74
CA LEU A 377 -11.41 -19.59 18.10
C LEU A 377 -12.74 -19.42 18.83
N LYS A 378 -13.55 -18.43 18.43
CA LYS A 378 -14.84 -18.09 19.07
C LYS A 378 -16.04 -18.37 18.19
N ALA A 379 -15.85 -18.39 16.87
CA ALA A 379 -16.92 -18.61 15.90
C ALA A 379 -17.44 -20.04 15.94
N ASP A 380 -18.75 -20.22 15.86
CA ASP A 380 -19.37 -21.52 15.70
C ASP A 380 -19.59 -21.83 14.22
N ILE A 381 -19.40 -23.08 13.85
CA ILE A 381 -19.67 -23.56 12.49
C ILE A 381 -21.17 -23.65 12.25
N ILE A 382 -21.63 -23.18 11.08
CA ILE A 382 -23.05 -23.22 10.69
C ILE A 382 -23.30 -24.06 9.45
N GLY A 383 -22.21 -24.45 8.76
CA GLY A 383 -22.26 -25.32 7.62
C GLY A 383 -20.91 -25.65 7.05
N MET A 384 -20.88 -26.66 6.20
CA MET A 384 -19.70 -27.07 5.43
C MET A 384 -20.12 -27.26 3.98
N SER A 385 -19.39 -26.66 3.05
CA SER A 385 -19.58 -26.91 1.63
C SER A 385 -18.50 -27.82 1.05
N PHE A 386 -18.81 -28.60 0.04
CA PHE A 386 -17.91 -29.54 -0.61
C PHE A 386 -18.09 -29.51 -2.11
N SER A 387 -17.00 -29.54 -2.87
CA SER A 387 -17.00 -29.69 -4.33
C SER A 387 -15.83 -30.56 -4.77
N TYR A 388 -16.11 -31.51 -5.67
CA TYR A 388 -15.11 -32.38 -6.29
C TYR A 388 -15.23 -32.43 -7.81
N GLN A 389 -16.16 -31.64 -8.35
CA GLN A 389 -16.38 -31.52 -9.78
C GLN A 389 -16.91 -30.13 -10.10
N LYS A 390 -16.44 -29.57 -11.21
CA LYS A 390 -16.87 -28.26 -11.70
C LYS A 390 -18.38 -28.14 -11.84
N ASN A 391 -18.98 -27.06 -11.37
CA ASN A 391 -20.40 -26.73 -11.34
C ASN A 391 -21.24 -27.70 -10.48
N GLU A 392 -20.60 -28.44 -9.58
CA GLU A 392 -21.26 -29.34 -8.64
C GLU A 392 -20.72 -29.10 -7.23
N ALA A 393 -21.62 -28.86 -6.28
CA ALA A 393 -21.25 -28.66 -4.88
C ALA A 393 -22.41 -29.06 -3.94
N TYR A 394 -22.06 -29.32 -2.71
CA TYR A 394 -22.95 -29.76 -1.64
C TYR A 394 -22.75 -28.85 -0.43
N TYR A 395 -23.87 -28.41 0.14
CA TYR A 395 -23.83 -27.64 1.39
C TYR A 395 -24.50 -28.45 2.50
N VAL A 396 -23.72 -28.80 3.51
CA VAL A 396 -24.17 -29.45 4.74
C VAL A 396 -24.56 -28.38 5.74
N HIS A 397 -25.87 -28.18 5.92
CA HIS A 397 -26.38 -27.24 6.91
C HIS A 397 -26.26 -27.80 8.33
N ILE A 398 -25.78 -26.97 9.27
CA ILE A 398 -25.61 -27.37 10.67
C ILE A 398 -26.49 -26.49 11.56
N ALA A 399 -27.54 -27.13 12.11
CA ALA A 399 -28.42 -26.47 13.07
C ALA A 399 -27.71 -26.18 14.39
N GLU A 400 -28.16 -25.14 15.07
CA GLU A 400 -27.61 -24.73 16.39
C GLU A 400 -27.68 -25.89 17.40
N GLY A 401 -26.56 -26.16 18.06
CA GLY A 401 -26.40 -27.27 19.00
C GLY A 401 -26.08 -28.63 18.36
N GLN A 402 -25.97 -28.73 17.02
CA GLN A 402 -25.59 -29.94 16.31
C GLN A 402 -24.15 -29.92 15.79
N GLU A 403 -23.41 -28.84 16.07
CA GLU A 403 -22.09 -28.56 15.49
C GLU A 403 -21.12 -29.73 15.72
N GLN A 404 -21.00 -30.21 16.96
CA GLN A 404 -20.08 -31.30 17.31
C GLN A 404 -20.46 -32.60 16.66
N VAL A 405 -21.76 -32.88 16.59
CA VAL A 405 -22.28 -34.15 16.03
C VAL A 405 -22.01 -34.22 14.53
N VAL A 406 -22.41 -33.18 13.80
CA VAL A 406 -22.29 -33.14 12.34
C VAL A 406 -20.81 -33.06 11.92
N VAL A 407 -20.00 -32.28 12.57
CA VAL A 407 -18.55 -32.21 12.27
C VAL A 407 -17.88 -33.56 12.51
N ASN A 408 -18.24 -34.27 13.56
CA ASN A 408 -17.69 -35.62 13.84
C ASN A 408 -18.08 -36.66 12.77
N GLU A 409 -19.23 -36.55 12.11
CA GLU A 409 -19.58 -37.44 11.02
C GLU A 409 -18.57 -37.35 9.87
N PHE A 410 -18.04 -36.16 9.57
CA PHE A 410 -17.05 -35.91 8.52
C PHE A 410 -15.59 -36.04 8.95
N LYS A 411 -15.33 -36.34 10.23
CA LYS A 411 -13.95 -36.47 10.76
C LYS A 411 -13.09 -37.42 9.94
N GLY A 412 -13.67 -38.59 9.53
CA GLY A 412 -12.97 -39.59 8.73
C GLY A 412 -12.48 -39.05 7.38
N PHE A 413 -13.23 -38.15 6.76
CA PHE A 413 -12.81 -37.43 5.53
C PHE A 413 -11.66 -36.44 5.78
N PHE A 414 -11.81 -35.58 6.75
CA PHE A 414 -10.77 -34.57 7.04
C PHE A 414 -9.43 -35.19 7.49
N GLU A 415 -9.48 -36.29 8.22
CA GLU A 415 -8.30 -37.01 8.71
C GLU A 415 -7.77 -38.07 7.71
N HIS A 416 -8.38 -38.24 6.54
CA HIS A 416 -7.91 -39.15 5.51
C HIS A 416 -6.57 -38.70 4.92
N THR A 417 -5.61 -39.61 4.79
CA THR A 417 -4.24 -39.29 4.37
C THR A 417 -3.98 -39.39 2.87
N GLU A 418 -4.94 -39.87 2.09
CA GLU A 418 -4.78 -40.02 0.63
C GLU A 418 -5.63 -39.04 -0.16
N ILE A 419 -6.71 -38.50 0.40
CA ILE A 419 -7.56 -37.51 -0.24
C ILE A 419 -6.98 -36.12 -0.04
N GLU A 420 -6.75 -35.38 -1.14
CA GLU A 420 -6.32 -33.99 -1.09
C GLU A 420 -7.48 -33.07 -0.68
N LYS A 421 -7.32 -32.34 0.40
CA LYS A 421 -8.28 -31.32 0.86
C LYS A 421 -7.87 -29.97 0.31
N ILE A 422 -8.76 -29.34 -0.47
CA ILE A 422 -8.56 -28.05 -1.12
C ILE A 422 -9.37 -27.00 -0.38
N ALA A 423 -8.82 -25.82 -0.11
CA ALA A 423 -9.56 -24.69 0.42
C ALA A 423 -8.93 -23.33 0.01
N GLN A 424 -9.66 -22.27 0.25
CA GLN A 424 -9.18 -20.88 0.10
C GLN A 424 -8.90 -20.30 1.49
N ASN A 425 -7.66 -19.97 1.86
CA ASN A 425 -7.26 -19.57 3.21
C ASN A 425 -7.50 -20.66 4.26
N LEU A 426 -7.12 -21.90 3.91
CA LEU A 426 -7.29 -23.14 4.66
C LEU A 426 -6.98 -23.03 6.17
N LYS A 427 -6.07 -22.15 6.56
CA LYS A 427 -5.69 -21.98 7.97
C LYS A 427 -6.87 -21.53 8.85
N TYR A 428 -7.83 -20.79 8.31
CA TYR A 428 -9.04 -20.42 9.01
C TYR A 428 -9.88 -21.67 9.32
N ASP A 429 -10.20 -22.44 8.30
CA ASP A 429 -11.02 -23.66 8.41
C ASP A 429 -10.34 -24.73 9.28
N TYR A 430 -9.02 -24.83 9.15
CA TYR A 430 -8.21 -25.72 10.00
C TYR A 430 -8.44 -25.44 11.50
N LYS A 431 -8.45 -24.15 11.91
CA LYS A 431 -8.68 -23.77 13.31
C LYS A 431 -10.14 -23.95 13.73
N VAL A 432 -11.08 -23.64 12.85
CA VAL A 432 -12.51 -23.88 13.11
C VAL A 432 -12.77 -25.37 13.39
N LEU A 433 -12.29 -26.25 12.52
CA LEU A 433 -12.49 -27.70 12.68
C LEU A 433 -11.71 -28.27 13.87
N ALA A 434 -10.52 -27.74 14.17
CA ALA A 434 -9.74 -28.15 15.33
C ALA A 434 -10.46 -27.89 16.66
N LYS A 435 -11.29 -26.86 16.75
CA LYS A 435 -12.17 -26.59 17.92
C LYS A 435 -13.10 -27.75 18.22
N TYR A 436 -13.52 -28.49 17.19
CA TYR A 436 -14.38 -29.67 17.33
C TYR A 436 -13.59 -30.99 17.39
N GLY A 437 -12.27 -30.94 17.55
CA GLY A 437 -11.42 -32.14 17.69
C GLY A 437 -11.12 -32.83 16.36
N VAL A 438 -11.24 -32.15 15.24
CA VAL A 438 -10.90 -32.65 13.90
C VAL A 438 -9.56 -32.07 13.47
N GLN A 439 -8.64 -32.93 13.00
CA GLN A 439 -7.35 -32.56 12.44
C GLN A 439 -7.34 -32.80 10.94
N ILE A 440 -7.23 -31.71 10.16
CA ILE A 440 -7.07 -31.88 8.71
C ILE A 440 -5.66 -32.45 8.46
N LYS A 441 -5.60 -33.64 7.84
CA LYS A 441 -4.35 -34.30 7.48
C LYS A 441 -3.99 -34.06 6.01
N ALA A 442 -2.68 -33.98 5.73
CA ALA A 442 -2.18 -33.90 4.35
C ALA A 442 -2.63 -35.14 3.52
N PRO A 443 -2.73 -35.01 2.20
CA PRO A 443 -2.38 -33.85 1.40
C PRO A 443 -3.40 -32.70 1.48
N ILE A 444 -2.91 -31.46 1.43
CA ILE A 444 -3.71 -30.24 1.47
C ILE A 444 -3.26 -29.26 0.38
N PHE A 445 -4.20 -28.44 -0.12
CA PHE A 445 -3.93 -27.42 -1.13
C PHE A 445 -4.68 -26.13 -0.80
N ASP A 446 -3.96 -25.04 -0.57
CA ASP A 446 -4.53 -23.69 -0.35
C ASP A 446 -4.38 -22.84 -1.61
N THR A 447 -5.50 -22.45 -2.22
CA THR A 447 -5.52 -21.65 -3.46
C THR A 447 -5.01 -20.23 -3.27
N MET A 448 -5.18 -19.62 -2.09
CA MET A 448 -4.61 -18.33 -1.75
C MET A 448 -3.07 -18.38 -1.74
N LEU A 449 -2.49 -19.40 -1.12
CA LEU A 449 -1.04 -19.58 -1.04
C LEU A 449 -0.43 -20.01 -2.37
N ALA A 450 -1.15 -20.82 -3.15
CA ALA A 450 -0.74 -21.15 -4.51
C ALA A 450 -0.63 -19.91 -5.40
N HIS A 451 -1.65 -19.05 -5.39
CA HIS A 451 -1.61 -17.79 -6.14
C HIS A 451 -0.56 -16.81 -5.60
N TYR A 452 -0.35 -16.75 -4.29
CA TYR A 452 0.70 -15.93 -3.70
C TYR A 452 2.10 -16.32 -4.22
N LEU A 453 2.40 -17.60 -4.42
CA LEU A 453 3.68 -18.02 -5.00
C LEU A 453 3.80 -17.73 -6.50
N LEU A 454 2.69 -17.64 -7.23
CA LEU A 454 2.66 -17.25 -8.64
C LEU A 454 2.81 -15.73 -8.81
N GLU A 455 2.05 -14.96 -8.03
CA GLU A 455 1.90 -13.50 -8.18
C GLU A 455 1.92 -12.78 -6.81
N PRO A 456 3.09 -12.71 -6.13
CA PRO A 456 3.20 -12.28 -4.73
C PRO A 456 2.79 -10.82 -4.47
N ASP A 457 2.72 -9.99 -5.51
CA ASP A 457 2.35 -8.56 -5.40
C ASP A 457 0.87 -8.29 -5.65
N GLN A 458 0.07 -9.32 -5.98
CA GLN A 458 -1.35 -9.17 -6.27
C GLN A 458 -2.24 -9.44 -5.05
N ARG A 459 -3.55 -9.25 -5.23
CA ARG A 459 -4.55 -9.62 -4.22
C ARG A 459 -4.91 -11.09 -4.41
N HIS A 460 -5.09 -11.80 -3.29
CA HIS A 460 -5.32 -13.24 -3.26
C HIS A 460 -6.71 -13.63 -2.74
N ASN A 461 -7.65 -12.67 -2.61
CA ASN A 461 -9.03 -12.96 -2.23
C ASN A 461 -9.79 -13.60 -3.38
N MET A 462 -10.71 -14.50 -3.07
CA MET A 462 -11.41 -15.34 -4.03
C MET A 462 -12.11 -14.57 -5.13
N ASP A 463 -12.81 -13.46 -4.82
CA ASP A 463 -13.48 -12.62 -5.82
C ASP A 463 -12.54 -12.17 -6.93
N VAL A 464 -11.33 -11.66 -6.55
CA VAL A 464 -10.33 -11.22 -7.51
C VAL A 464 -9.76 -12.39 -8.31
N LEU A 465 -9.56 -13.54 -7.66
CA LEU A 465 -9.06 -14.74 -8.33
C LEU A 465 -10.08 -15.30 -9.33
N ALA A 466 -11.35 -15.38 -8.95
CA ALA A 466 -12.44 -15.83 -9.82
C ALA A 466 -12.58 -14.90 -11.04
N GLN A 467 -12.53 -13.58 -10.83
CA GLN A 467 -12.59 -12.60 -11.89
C GLN A 467 -11.42 -12.72 -12.87
N ASN A 468 -10.20 -12.87 -12.35
CA ASN A 468 -8.99 -12.86 -13.18
C ASN A 468 -8.75 -14.19 -13.91
N TYR A 469 -9.11 -15.32 -13.31
CA TYR A 469 -8.75 -16.62 -13.82
C TYR A 469 -9.92 -17.44 -14.39
N LEU A 470 -11.15 -17.18 -13.93
CA LEU A 470 -12.35 -17.89 -14.38
C LEU A 470 -13.30 -17.00 -15.19
N ASN A 471 -13.03 -15.70 -15.31
CA ASN A 471 -13.94 -14.70 -15.86
C ASN A 471 -15.33 -14.76 -15.19
N TYR A 472 -15.33 -14.94 -13.86
CA TYR A 472 -16.50 -15.19 -13.04
C TYR A 472 -16.57 -14.17 -11.88
N SER A 473 -17.77 -13.68 -11.56
CA SER A 473 -18.02 -12.77 -10.42
C SER A 473 -18.85 -13.49 -9.38
N PRO A 474 -18.26 -13.92 -8.25
CA PRO A 474 -18.98 -14.58 -7.17
C PRO A 474 -20.04 -13.70 -6.52
N VAL A 475 -21.01 -14.31 -5.86
CA VAL A 475 -21.96 -13.62 -5.01
C VAL A 475 -21.20 -12.94 -3.85
N SER A 476 -21.48 -11.67 -3.61
CA SER A 476 -20.81 -10.96 -2.51
C SER A 476 -21.44 -11.29 -1.17
N ILE A 477 -20.65 -11.56 -0.14
CA ILE A 477 -21.11 -11.75 1.24
C ILE A 477 -21.97 -10.58 1.75
N GLU A 478 -21.73 -9.35 1.24
CA GLU A 478 -22.53 -8.18 1.61
C GLU A 478 -23.99 -8.29 1.16
N THR A 479 -24.31 -9.15 0.18
CA THR A 479 -25.70 -9.39 -0.23
C THR A 479 -26.44 -10.26 0.76
N LEU A 480 -25.74 -11.13 1.51
CA LEU A 480 -26.31 -12.03 2.50
C LEU A 480 -26.47 -11.36 3.87
N ILE A 481 -25.44 -10.68 4.35
CA ILE A 481 -25.37 -10.16 5.72
C ILE A 481 -25.26 -8.64 5.81
N GLY A 482 -25.30 -7.95 4.67
CA GLY A 482 -25.19 -6.49 4.61
C GLY A 482 -23.75 -5.96 4.67
N LYS A 483 -23.60 -4.67 4.45
CA LYS A 483 -22.29 -3.99 4.43
C LYS A 483 -21.64 -4.01 5.80
N LYS A 484 -20.30 -4.10 5.81
CA LYS A 484 -19.48 -4.09 7.03
C LYS A 484 -19.79 -2.86 7.90
N GLY A 485 -20.19 -3.09 9.15
CA GLY A 485 -20.53 -2.05 10.11
C GLY A 485 -21.34 -2.58 11.30
N LYS A 486 -21.83 -1.68 12.15
CA LYS A 486 -22.59 -2.04 13.36
C LYS A 486 -23.92 -2.79 13.08
N ASN A 487 -24.44 -2.67 11.86
CA ASN A 487 -25.69 -3.29 11.45
C ASN A 487 -25.48 -4.54 10.57
N GLN A 488 -24.26 -5.05 10.45
CA GLN A 488 -23.99 -6.27 9.74
C GLN A 488 -24.55 -7.46 10.52
N LEU A 489 -25.32 -8.31 9.84
CA LEU A 489 -25.89 -9.51 10.42
C LEU A 489 -24.82 -10.60 10.63
N SER A 490 -25.09 -11.54 11.54
CA SER A 490 -24.34 -12.79 11.59
C SER A 490 -24.73 -13.69 10.42
N MET A 491 -23.81 -14.50 9.92
CA MET A 491 -24.09 -15.46 8.84
C MET A 491 -25.22 -16.44 9.23
N ARG A 492 -25.39 -16.78 10.51
CA ARG A 492 -26.50 -17.60 11.02
C ARG A 492 -27.88 -16.95 10.82
N GLN A 493 -27.92 -15.64 10.64
CA GLN A 493 -29.16 -14.88 10.39
C GLN A 493 -29.48 -14.75 8.89
N ALA A 494 -28.56 -15.15 8.01
CA ALA A 494 -28.80 -15.17 6.57
C ALA A 494 -29.86 -16.21 6.22
N PRO A 495 -30.79 -15.91 5.28
CA PRO A 495 -31.76 -16.91 4.81
C PRO A 495 -31.03 -18.11 4.18
N LEU A 496 -31.41 -19.33 4.57
CA LEU A 496 -30.77 -20.54 4.07
C LEU A 496 -30.84 -20.66 2.54
N GLU A 497 -31.90 -20.17 1.93
CA GLU A 497 -32.10 -20.13 0.47
C GLU A 497 -31.04 -19.29 -0.26
N GLN A 498 -30.43 -18.29 0.42
CA GLN A 498 -29.36 -17.47 -0.10
C GLN A 498 -27.98 -17.99 0.34
N LEU A 499 -27.87 -18.49 1.57
CA LEU A 499 -26.64 -18.98 2.16
C LEU A 499 -26.14 -20.24 1.44
N PHE A 500 -27.03 -21.20 1.17
CA PHE A 500 -26.61 -22.48 0.59
C PHE A 500 -26.02 -22.36 -0.84
N PRO A 501 -26.61 -21.57 -1.77
CA PRO A 501 -25.97 -21.36 -3.08
C PRO A 501 -24.65 -20.62 -2.98
N TYR A 502 -24.55 -19.65 -2.09
CA TYR A 502 -23.31 -18.90 -1.84
C TYR A 502 -22.18 -19.82 -1.36
N ALA A 503 -22.44 -20.64 -0.33
CA ALA A 503 -21.44 -21.58 0.21
C ALA A 503 -21.01 -22.66 -0.81
N CYS A 504 -21.96 -23.15 -1.61
CA CYS A 504 -21.66 -24.06 -2.72
C CYS A 504 -20.78 -23.41 -3.79
N GLU A 505 -21.07 -22.15 -4.13
CA GLU A 505 -20.30 -21.36 -5.09
C GLU A 505 -18.86 -21.22 -4.63
N ASP A 506 -18.61 -20.92 -3.36
CA ASP A 506 -17.27 -20.72 -2.79
C ASP A 506 -16.43 -22.01 -2.90
N ALA A 507 -17.01 -23.17 -2.62
CA ALA A 507 -16.33 -24.45 -2.79
C ALA A 507 -16.06 -24.80 -4.26
N ASP A 508 -17.03 -24.60 -5.16
CA ASP A 508 -16.89 -24.88 -6.60
C ASP A 508 -15.84 -23.98 -7.27
N ILE A 509 -15.88 -22.67 -7.00
CA ILE A 509 -14.89 -21.72 -7.54
C ILE A 509 -13.49 -22.07 -7.04
N THR A 510 -13.34 -22.38 -5.78
CA THR A 510 -12.06 -22.75 -5.18
C THR A 510 -11.52 -24.04 -5.80
N PHE A 511 -12.37 -25.03 -6.06
CA PHE A 511 -11.99 -26.23 -6.79
C PHE A 511 -11.48 -25.92 -8.20
N GLN A 512 -12.19 -25.08 -8.96
CA GLN A 512 -11.78 -24.67 -10.30
C GLN A 512 -10.46 -23.86 -10.30
N LEU A 513 -10.24 -22.99 -9.31
CA LEU A 513 -9.01 -22.22 -9.15
C LEU A 513 -7.81 -23.14 -8.85
N LYS A 514 -8.00 -24.18 -8.05
CA LYS A 514 -6.95 -25.17 -7.77
C LYS A 514 -6.43 -25.81 -9.05
N GLU A 515 -7.29 -26.23 -9.96
CA GLU A 515 -6.89 -26.85 -11.22
C GLU A 515 -6.00 -25.91 -12.06
N ILE A 516 -6.31 -24.62 -12.09
CA ILE A 516 -5.53 -23.62 -12.80
C ILE A 516 -4.17 -23.38 -12.11
N PHE A 517 -4.17 -23.20 -10.80
CA PHE A 517 -2.96 -22.85 -10.06
C PHE A 517 -2.01 -24.04 -9.94
N HIS A 518 -2.53 -25.25 -9.76
CA HIS A 518 -1.73 -26.46 -9.79
C HIS A 518 -0.97 -26.59 -11.12
N LYS A 519 -1.67 -26.46 -12.24
CA LYS A 519 -1.08 -26.52 -13.58
C LYS A 519 -0.01 -25.43 -13.82
N LYS A 520 -0.18 -24.24 -13.24
CA LYS A 520 0.79 -23.14 -13.37
C LYS A 520 2.02 -23.33 -12.47
N LEU A 521 1.86 -23.95 -11.31
CA LEU A 521 2.92 -24.23 -10.37
C LEU A 521 3.74 -25.47 -10.73
N ASP A 522 3.07 -26.47 -11.31
CA ASP A 522 3.67 -27.79 -11.58
C ASP A 522 4.98 -27.69 -12.36
N GLY A 523 5.97 -28.50 -11.97
CA GLY A 523 7.32 -28.49 -12.55
C GLY A 523 8.18 -27.27 -12.18
N SER A 524 7.66 -26.28 -11.44
CA SER A 524 8.41 -25.10 -11.01
C SER A 524 9.10 -25.31 -9.65
N LYS A 525 10.18 -24.56 -9.38
CA LYS A 525 10.78 -24.51 -8.04
C LYS A 525 9.82 -23.95 -6.99
N SER A 526 8.92 -23.02 -7.38
CA SER A 526 7.90 -22.47 -6.49
C SER A 526 6.92 -23.55 -6.02
N TYR A 527 6.71 -24.63 -6.80
CA TYR A 527 5.88 -25.74 -6.36
C TYR A 527 6.55 -26.55 -5.24
N GLU A 528 7.88 -26.67 -5.26
CA GLU A 528 8.59 -27.28 -4.12
C GLU A 528 8.48 -26.43 -2.84
N VAL A 529 8.54 -25.09 -2.97
CA VAL A 529 8.26 -24.17 -1.84
C VAL A 529 6.83 -24.35 -1.33
N PHE A 530 5.85 -24.47 -2.25
CA PHE A 530 4.46 -24.72 -1.88
C PHE A 530 4.31 -26.01 -1.06
N LYS A 531 4.84 -27.14 -1.57
CA LYS A 531 4.70 -28.45 -0.93
C LYS A 531 5.49 -28.60 0.36
N LYS A 532 6.73 -28.08 0.38
CA LYS A 532 7.67 -28.35 1.48
C LYS A 532 7.64 -27.30 2.59
N ILE A 533 7.15 -26.09 2.27
CA ILE A 533 7.15 -24.96 3.21
C ILE A 533 5.72 -24.47 3.49
N GLU A 534 5.02 -23.92 2.48
CA GLU A 534 3.76 -23.22 2.75
C GLU A 534 2.63 -24.14 3.25
N MET A 535 2.47 -25.31 2.65
CA MET A 535 1.44 -26.26 3.08
C MET A 535 1.73 -26.87 4.46
N PRO A 536 2.94 -27.41 4.74
CA PRO A 536 3.25 -27.95 6.06
C PRO A 536 3.27 -26.90 7.18
N LEU A 537 3.43 -25.62 6.84
CA LEU A 537 3.42 -24.52 7.81
C LEU A 537 1.99 -24.22 8.33
N ILE A 538 0.92 -24.53 7.61
CA ILE A 538 -0.47 -24.26 8.02
C ILE A 538 -0.78 -24.87 9.40
N PRO A 539 -0.58 -26.17 9.65
CA PRO A 539 -0.82 -26.76 10.96
C PRO A 539 0.09 -26.19 12.05
N VAL A 540 1.32 -25.79 11.72
CA VAL A 540 2.25 -25.18 12.69
C VAL A 540 1.72 -23.83 13.17
N LEU A 541 1.39 -22.93 12.23
CA LEU A 541 0.84 -21.61 12.55
C LEU A 541 -0.51 -21.74 13.25
N SER A 542 -1.35 -22.69 12.84
CA SER A 542 -2.63 -22.94 13.50
C SER A 542 -2.43 -23.32 14.97
N ALA A 543 -1.49 -24.21 15.24
CA ALA A 543 -1.18 -24.63 16.63
C ALA A 543 -0.67 -23.45 17.47
N MET A 544 0.23 -22.62 16.94
CA MET A 544 0.76 -21.43 17.62
C MET A 544 -0.35 -20.40 17.89
N GLU A 545 -1.18 -20.13 16.89
CA GLU A 545 -2.27 -19.16 16.99
C GLU A 545 -3.36 -19.62 17.96
N MET A 546 -3.64 -20.93 18.03
CA MET A 546 -4.60 -21.51 18.97
C MET A 546 -4.04 -21.56 20.40
N GLU A 547 -2.75 -21.83 20.57
CA GLU A 547 -2.10 -21.80 21.89
C GLU A 547 -2.06 -20.38 22.44
N GLY A 548 -1.64 -19.38 21.65
CA GLY A 548 -1.45 -18.00 22.08
C GLY A 548 -0.33 -17.86 23.12
N VAL A 549 -0.05 -16.65 23.53
CA VAL A 549 0.97 -16.32 24.55
C VAL A 549 0.34 -15.63 25.74
N LYS A 550 0.67 -16.08 26.94
CA LYS A 550 0.16 -15.48 28.19
C LYS A 550 0.84 -14.15 28.47
N ILE A 551 0.03 -13.19 28.94
CA ILE A 551 0.54 -11.90 29.40
C ILE A 551 0.20 -11.64 30.86
N ASP A 552 1.07 -10.90 31.51
CA ASP A 552 0.86 -10.35 32.88
C ASP A 552 0.15 -9.00 32.72
N ILE A 553 -1.17 -9.01 32.93
CA ILE A 553 -2.04 -7.84 32.82
C ILE A 553 -1.73 -6.82 33.92
N ASP A 554 -1.43 -7.28 35.13
CA ASP A 554 -1.16 -6.41 36.29
C ASP A 554 0.17 -5.64 36.05
N ALA A 555 1.22 -6.33 35.61
CA ALA A 555 2.48 -5.70 35.24
C ALA A 555 2.31 -4.65 34.13
N LEU A 556 1.46 -4.91 33.11
CA LEU A 556 1.16 -3.92 32.06
C LEU A 556 0.36 -2.73 32.61
N SER A 557 -0.58 -2.96 33.53
CA SER A 557 -1.33 -1.88 34.17
C SER A 557 -0.43 -0.96 35.00
N ASP A 558 0.51 -1.51 35.74
CA ASP A 558 1.44 -0.71 36.53
C ASP A 558 2.42 0.04 35.61
N PHE A 559 2.91 -0.60 34.58
CA PHE A 559 3.75 0.06 33.57
C PHE A 559 2.99 1.17 32.81
N SER A 560 1.69 0.99 32.55
CA SER A 560 0.83 2.04 31.97
C SER A 560 0.79 3.30 32.84
N LYS A 561 0.66 3.15 34.16
CA LYS A 561 0.68 4.26 35.12
C LYS A 561 2.03 4.98 35.14
N GLU A 562 3.14 4.22 35.12
CA GLU A 562 4.49 4.79 35.04
C GLU A 562 4.68 5.62 33.78
N LEU A 563 4.28 5.07 32.62
CA LEU A 563 4.34 5.79 31.33
C LEU A 563 3.49 7.04 31.33
N GLU A 564 2.28 6.99 31.89
CA GLU A 564 1.38 8.15 32.00
C GLU A 564 2.02 9.29 32.79
N GLN A 565 2.60 9.00 33.92
CA GLN A 565 3.31 9.99 34.75
C GLN A 565 4.44 10.66 33.93
N LYS A 566 5.24 9.85 33.23
CA LYS A 566 6.37 10.37 32.44
C LYS A 566 5.89 11.18 31.24
N ILE A 567 4.80 10.77 30.58
CA ILE A 567 4.17 11.49 29.47
C ILE A 567 3.68 12.87 29.93
N VAL A 568 3.05 12.93 31.12
CA VAL A 568 2.60 14.21 31.71
C VAL A 568 3.80 15.12 32.00
N GLU A 569 4.85 14.62 32.67
CA GLU A 569 6.07 15.38 32.94
C GLU A 569 6.69 15.95 31.65
N LEU A 570 6.83 15.12 30.60
CA LEU A 570 7.38 15.56 29.31
C LEU A 570 6.48 16.58 28.63
N ASN A 571 5.17 16.40 28.68
CA ASN A 571 4.23 17.38 28.16
C ASN A 571 4.39 18.74 28.84
N ASP A 572 4.46 18.75 30.16
CA ASP A 572 4.62 19.99 30.94
C ASP A 572 5.96 20.68 30.67
N ASN A 573 7.05 19.90 30.58
CA ASN A 573 8.35 20.43 30.19
C ASN A 573 8.31 21.04 28.77
N VAL A 574 7.70 20.38 27.80
CA VAL A 574 7.55 20.88 26.45
C VAL A 574 6.72 22.17 26.41
N GLN A 575 5.62 22.26 27.18
CA GLN A 575 4.81 23.48 27.30
C GLN A 575 5.64 24.64 27.89
N GLN A 576 6.41 24.35 28.93
CA GLN A 576 7.30 25.33 29.56
C GLN A 576 8.39 25.82 28.59
N LEU A 577 9.06 24.91 27.87
CA LEU A 577 10.10 25.26 26.89
C LEU A 577 9.53 25.99 25.68
N ALA A 578 8.29 25.76 25.31
CA ALA A 578 7.58 26.45 24.25
C ALA A 578 7.09 27.84 24.67
N GLY A 579 6.93 28.11 25.97
CA GLY A 579 6.40 29.36 26.51
C GLY A 579 4.91 29.59 26.24
N THR A 580 4.19 28.58 25.74
CA THR A 580 2.76 28.67 25.41
C THR A 580 2.12 27.28 25.41
N PRO A 581 0.86 27.15 25.90
CA PRO A 581 0.15 25.88 25.87
C PRO A 581 -0.29 25.53 24.44
N PHE A 582 -0.14 24.27 24.08
CA PHE A 582 -0.61 23.72 22.79
C PHE A 582 -0.80 22.20 22.89
N ASN A 583 -1.52 21.60 21.91
CA ASN A 583 -1.68 20.16 21.86
C ASN A 583 -0.44 19.50 21.21
N LEU A 584 0.43 18.90 22.04
CA LEU A 584 1.67 18.22 21.61
C LEU A 584 1.41 17.04 20.67
N SER A 585 0.26 16.37 20.80
CA SER A 585 -0.16 15.29 19.90
C SER A 585 -0.65 15.79 18.53
N SER A 586 -0.81 17.13 18.33
CA SER A 586 -1.20 17.70 17.04
C SER A 586 0.02 18.06 16.19
N PRO A 587 0.32 17.34 15.08
CA PRO A 587 1.46 17.68 14.22
C PRO A 587 1.41 19.11 13.66
N LYS A 588 0.19 19.64 13.46
CA LYS A 588 -0.01 21.02 12.98
C LYS A 588 0.42 22.05 14.02
N GLN A 589 -0.08 21.93 15.26
CA GLN A 589 0.27 22.88 16.33
C GLN A 589 1.75 22.78 16.69
N LEU A 590 2.28 21.55 16.82
CA LEU A 590 3.70 21.32 17.05
C LEU A 590 4.57 21.98 15.98
N GLY A 591 4.22 21.83 14.70
CA GLY A 591 4.94 22.46 13.60
C GLY A 591 4.92 24.00 13.69
N GLN A 592 3.79 24.60 14.07
CA GLN A 592 3.70 26.04 14.28
C GLN A 592 4.58 26.50 15.44
N ILE A 593 4.59 25.78 16.56
CA ILE A 593 5.44 26.11 17.73
C ILE A 593 6.94 26.03 17.35
N LEU A 594 7.38 24.91 16.77
CA LEU A 594 8.82 24.71 16.49
C LEU A 594 9.36 25.65 15.41
N PHE A 595 8.56 25.97 14.38
CA PHE A 595 9.05 26.64 13.18
C PHE A 595 8.54 28.08 12.99
N GLU A 596 7.42 28.48 13.61
CA GLU A 596 6.92 29.85 13.55
C GLU A 596 7.22 30.61 14.84
N HIS A 597 6.94 30.00 16.00
CA HIS A 597 7.13 30.64 17.30
C HIS A 597 8.60 30.59 17.74
N MET A 598 9.18 29.40 17.86
CA MET A 598 10.57 29.21 18.31
C MET A 598 11.59 29.40 17.20
N LYS A 599 11.21 29.29 15.93
CA LYS A 599 12.08 29.50 14.73
C LYS A 599 13.36 28.66 14.75
N LEU A 600 13.27 27.39 15.13
CA LEU A 600 14.43 26.51 15.27
C LEU A 600 15.17 26.28 13.95
N VAL A 601 14.55 26.57 12.81
CA VAL A 601 15.11 26.43 11.45
C VAL A 601 14.61 27.55 10.56
N ASP A 602 15.50 28.16 9.77
CA ASP A 602 15.16 29.25 8.85
C ASP A 602 14.24 28.78 7.69
N LYS A 603 14.46 27.56 7.16
CA LYS A 603 13.69 26.95 6.06
C LYS A 603 13.18 25.57 6.45
N PRO A 604 12.10 25.48 7.23
CA PRO A 604 11.58 24.20 7.67
C PRO A 604 10.92 23.45 6.52
N LYS A 605 11.12 22.11 6.50
CA LYS A 605 10.50 21.23 5.50
C LYS A 605 8.98 21.22 5.70
N LYS A 606 8.23 21.39 4.60
CA LYS A 606 6.76 21.28 4.58
C LYS A 606 6.33 19.96 3.92
N THR A 607 5.19 19.47 4.33
CA THR A 607 4.51 18.34 3.69
C THR A 607 3.86 18.78 2.37
N LYS A 608 3.44 17.84 1.54
CA LYS A 608 2.69 18.13 0.29
C LYS A 608 1.40 18.95 0.52
N THR A 609 0.87 18.94 1.74
CA THR A 609 -0.31 19.73 2.14
C THR A 609 0.04 21.11 2.72
N GLY A 610 1.29 21.53 2.61
CA GLY A 610 1.77 22.84 3.10
C GLY A 610 1.99 22.94 4.60
N GLN A 611 1.73 21.89 5.38
CA GLN A 611 2.00 21.86 6.82
C GLN A 611 3.49 21.63 7.09
N TYR A 612 4.02 22.11 8.19
CA TYR A 612 5.37 21.78 8.60
C TYR A 612 5.52 20.28 8.89
N SER A 613 6.59 19.71 8.37
CA SER A 613 6.91 18.31 8.65
C SER A 613 7.45 18.19 10.08
N THR A 614 6.74 17.45 10.91
CA THR A 614 7.20 17.06 12.25
C THR A 614 7.44 15.55 12.33
N SER A 615 7.77 14.91 11.18
CA SER A 615 8.13 13.50 11.18
C SER A 615 9.36 13.24 12.06
N GLU A 616 9.50 12.00 12.53
CA GLU A 616 10.63 11.57 13.35
C GLU A 616 11.97 11.92 12.68
N ASP A 617 12.12 11.63 11.38
CA ASP A 617 13.31 12.00 10.60
C ASP A 617 13.59 13.52 10.60
N THR A 618 12.55 14.35 10.61
CA THR A 618 12.71 15.81 10.66
C THR A 618 13.16 16.24 12.03
N LEU A 619 12.58 15.67 13.10
CA LEU A 619 12.95 16.01 14.48
C LEU A 619 14.34 15.47 14.84
N LEU A 620 14.73 14.29 14.40
CA LEU A 620 16.07 13.73 14.62
C LEU A 620 17.18 14.62 14.03
N LYS A 621 16.93 15.29 12.89
CA LYS A 621 17.87 16.27 12.31
C LYS A 621 18.00 17.55 13.15
N LEU A 622 17.07 17.77 14.07
CA LEU A 622 17.07 18.91 14.99
C LEU A 622 17.61 18.54 16.39
N LYS A 623 17.91 17.25 16.61
CA LYS A 623 18.48 16.77 17.87
C LYS A 623 19.74 17.55 18.23
N GLY A 624 19.83 18.00 19.48
CA GLY A 624 20.94 18.82 19.98
C GLY A 624 20.84 20.33 19.68
N LYS A 625 19.83 20.79 18.89
CA LYS A 625 19.61 22.23 18.66
C LYS A 625 18.84 22.91 19.80
N HIS A 626 17.93 22.20 20.42
CA HIS A 626 17.13 22.68 21.55
C HIS A 626 16.59 21.50 22.35
N ALA A 627 16.57 21.59 23.67
CA ALA A 627 16.13 20.51 24.57
C ALA A 627 14.70 20.04 24.27
N ILE A 628 13.81 20.91 23.83
CA ILE A 628 12.43 20.59 23.46
C ILE A 628 12.33 19.43 22.44
N ILE A 629 13.33 19.26 21.58
CA ILE A 629 13.33 18.23 20.54
C ILE A 629 13.49 16.84 21.15
N ASP A 630 14.36 16.69 22.13
CA ASP A 630 14.57 15.41 22.82
C ASP A 630 13.32 15.02 23.60
N ASP A 631 12.70 15.97 24.34
CA ASP A 631 11.45 15.74 25.08
C ASP A 631 10.28 15.37 24.15
N ILE A 632 10.16 16.01 22.97
CA ILE A 632 9.12 15.66 21.97
C ILE A 632 9.33 14.26 21.40
N LEU A 633 10.58 13.89 21.10
CA LEU A 633 10.89 12.56 20.58
C LEU A 633 10.57 11.48 21.62
N GLU A 634 10.97 11.71 22.88
CA GLU A 634 10.66 10.79 24.00
C GLU A 634 9.15 10.72 24.26
N PHE A 635 8.44 11.85 24.36
CA PHE A 635 6.99 11.90 24.49
C PHE A 635 6.29 11.04 23.42
N ARG A 636 6.64 11.20 22.16
CA ARG A 636 6.04 10.43 21.06
C ARG A 636 6.33 8.95 21.16
N GLN A 637 7.54 8.60 21.55
CA GLN A 637 7.93 7.21 21.75
C GLN A 637 7.11 6.57 22.88
N LEU A 638 7.01 7.24 24.02
CA LEU A 638 6.25 6.72 25.18
C LEU A 638 4.75 6.68 24.91
N GLN A 639 4.20 7.71 24.27
CA GLN A 639 2.77 7.76 23.87
C GLN A 639 2.42 6.61 22.91
N LYS A 640 3.27 6.35 21.91
CA LYS A 640 3.09 5.22 20.99
C LYS A 640 3.21 3.88 21.71
N LEU A 641 4.20 3.73 22.60
CA LEU A 641 4.40 2.52 23.38
C LEU A 641 3.17 2.23 24.26
N LYS A 642 2.69 3.23 24.98
CA LYS A 642 1.51 3.14 25.84
C LYS A 642 0.28 2.74 25.05
N SER A 643 -0.10 3.55 24.04
CA SER A 643 -1.34 3.36 23.32
C SER A 643 -1.37 2.14 22.39
N THR A 644 -0.22 1.73 21.82
CA THR A 644 -0.18 0.64 20.83
C THR A 644 0.01 -0.73 21.48
N TYR A 645 0.71 -0.77 22.62
CA TYR A 645 1.07 -2.04 23.27
C TYR A 645 0.56 -2.13 24.71
N VAL A 646 0.94 -1.20 25.57
CA VAL A 646 0.73 -1.37 27.01
C VAL A 646 -0.76 -1.35 27.37
N ASP A 647 -1.53 -0.43 26.81
CA ASP A 647 -2.98 -0.35 27.03
C ASP A 647 -3.78 -1.32 26.13
N ALA A 648 -3.31 -1.55 24.90
CA ALA A 648 -4.05 -2.34 23.93
C ALA A 648 -3.93 -3.86 24.17
N LEU A 649 -2.77 -4.36 24.62
CA LEU A 649 -2.57 -5.81 24.81
C LEU A 649 -3.52 -6.42 25.84
N PRO A 650 -3.76 -5.82 27.03
CA PRO A 650 -4.75 -6.34 27.98
C PRO A 650 -6.17 -6.45 27.42
N GLU A 651 -6.59 -5.51 26.57
CA GLU A 651 -7.93 -5.51 25.92
C GLU A 651 -8.08 -6.64 24.90
N LEU A 652 -6.96 -7.08 24.29
CA LEU A 652 -6.92 -8.14 23.29
C LEU A 652 -6.72 -9.53 23.89
N ALA A 653 -6.34 -9.61 25.17
CA ALA A 653 -6.18 -10.88 25.85
C ALA A 653 -7.53 -11.57 26.05
N ASP A 654 -7.54 -12.88 25.93
CA ASP A 654 -8.70 -13.68 26.29
C ASP A 654 -8.95 -13.58 27.81
N ALA A 655 -10.19 -13.33 28.20
CA ALA A 655 -10.55 -13.02 29.59
C ALA A 655 -10.31 -14.17 30.59
N ASP A 656 -10.41 -15.41 30.12
CA ASP A 656 -10.29 -16.60 30.96
C ASP A 656 -8.84 -17.08 31.07
N THR A 657 -8.09 -16.99 29.96
CA THR A 657 -6.73 -17.54 29.85
C THR A 657 -5.63 -16.50 29.98
N HIS A 658 -5.97 -15.21 29.87
CA HIS A 658 -5.03 -14.08 29.77
C HIS A 658 -4.02 -14.26 28.63
N ARG A 659 -4.41 -14.96 27.53
CA ARG A 659 -3.56 -15.22 26.39
C ARG A 659 -3.92 -14.32 25.22
N ILE A 660 -2.90 -13.93 24.47
CA ILE A 660 -3.05 -13.19 23.23
C ILE A 660 -2.86 -14.16 22.08
N HIS A 661 -3.83 -14.18 21.19
CA HIS A 661 -3.83 -14.99 19.97
C HIS A 661 -3.62 -14.10 18.75
N THR A 662 -2.38 -13.97 18.30
CA THR A 662 -2.08 -13.26 17.03
C THR A 662 -2.47 -14.12 15.83
N THR A 663 -2.54 -13.52 14.66
CA THR A 663 -2.70 -14.23 13.38
C THR A 663 -1.49 -13.97 12.50
N TYR A 664 -0.82 -15.04 12.05
CA TYR A 664 0.29 -14.99 11.10
C TYR A 664 -0.22 -15.09 9.66
N GLN A 665 0.07 -14.10 8.85
CA GLN A 665 -0.29 -14.09 7.44
C GLN A 665 0.89 -14.52 6.57
N GLN A 666 0.69 -15.57 5.75
CA GLN A 666 1.71 -16.11 4.84
C GLN A 666 1.75 -15.36 3.49
N ALA A 667 0.62 -14.82 3.05
CA ALA A 667 0.42 -14.29 1.70
C ALA A 667 0.44 -12.74 1.65
N VAL A 668 1.23 -12.06 2.48
CA VAL A 668 1.28 -10.57 2.54
C VAL A 668 2.64 -10.03 2.15
N ALA A 669 3.71 -10.54 2.75
CA ALA A 669 5.04 -10.04 2.48
C ALA A 669 5.63 -10.72 1.24
N ALA A 670 5.88 -9.96 0.18
CA ALA A 670 6.44 -10.50 -1.07
C ALA A 670 7.84 -11.13 -0.94
N THR A 671 8.49 -10.98 0.20
CA THR A 671 9.76 -11.66 0.55
C THR A 671 9.58 -13.05 1.14
N GLY A 672 8.36 -13.51 1.40
CA GLY A 672 8.11 -14.77 2.09
C GLY A 672 8.06 -14.68 3.62
N ARG A 673 8.39 -13.53 4.21
CA ARG A 673 8.28 -13.32 5.66
C ARG A 673 6.82 -13.43 6.12
N LEU A 674 6.60 -13.94 7.32
CA LEU A 674 5.30 -13.89 7.98
C LEU A 674 4.99 -12.46 8.42
N SER A 675 3.71 -12.10 8.41
CA SER A 675 3.21 -10.85 8.98
C SER A 675 2.25 -11.17 10.12
N SER A 676 2.50 -10.62 11.30
CA SER A 676 1.65 -10.80 12.48
C SER A 676 0.62 -9.68 12.56
N VAL A 677 -0.65 -10.02 12.80
CA VAL A 677 -1.75 -9.06 12.92
C VAL A 677 -2.71 -9.45 14.05
N ASN A 678 -3.42 -8.50 14.57
CA ASN A 678 -4.48 -8.63 15.57
C ASN A 678 -4.07 -9.37 16.87
N PRO A 679 -3.00 -8.93 17.60
CA PRO A 679 -2.11 -7.79 17.35
C PRO A 679 -0.85 -8.15 16.56
N ASN A 680 -0.11 -7.15 16.07
CA ASN A 680 1.21 -7.35 15.48
C ASN A 680 2.27 -7.48 16.60
N LEU A 681 2.61 -8.70 16.96
CA LEU A 681 3.61 -9.00 17.99
C LEU A 681 5.06 -8.91 17.49
N GLN A 682 5.28 -8.91 16.16
CA GLN A 682 6.62 -8.78 15.56
C GLN A 682 7.20 -7.35 15.67
N ASN A 683 6.36 -6.35 15.96
CA ASN A 683 6.77 -4.96 16.06
C ASN A 683 6.95 -4.47 17.52
N ILE A 684 6.94 -5.35 18.52
CA ILE A 684 7.19 -4.98 19.92
C ILE A 684 8.64 -4.48 20.03
N PRO A 685 8.85 -3.23 20.51
CA PRO A 685 10.18 -2.61 20.49
C PRO A 685 11.19 -3.35 21.35
N ILE A 686 12.43 -3.50 20.83
CA ILE A 686 13.56 -4.09 21.57
C ILE A 686 14.74 -3.13 21.73
N ARG A 687 14.80 -2.07 20.92
CA ARG A 687 15.97 -1.16 20.87
C ARG A 687 16.00 -0.16 22.02
N SER A 688 14.84 0.27 22.50
CA SER A 688 14.75 1.22 23.62
C SER A 688 14.54 0.48 24.94
N GLU A 689 15.05 1.03 26.02
CA GLU A 689 14.92 0.46 27.37
C GLU A 689 13.44 0.27 27.74
N LYS A 690 12.63 1.33 27.62
CA LYS A 690 11.19 1.27 27.90
C LYS A 690 10.43 0.32 26.94
N GLY A 691 10.88 0.19 25.68
CA GLY A 691 10.30 -0.78 24.74
C GLY A 691 10.55 -2.22 25.15
N ARG A 692 11.73 -2.51 25.71
CA ARG A 692 12.06 -3.85 26.24
C ARG A 692 11.22 -4.25 27.44
N GLU A 693 10.80 -3.28 28.28
CA GLU A 693 9.93 -3.55 29.43
C GLU A 693 8.61 -4.22 29.02
N VAL A 694 8.06 -3.90 27.83
CA VAL A 694 6.84 -4.56 27.32
C VAL A 694 7.05 -6.07 27.17
N ARG A 695 8.27 -6.53 26.84
CA ARG A 695 8.57 -7.97 26.70
C ARG A 695 8.55 -8.72 28.03
N LYS A 696 8.72 -8.03 29.17
CA LYS A 696 8.60 -8.64 30.49
C LYS A 696 7.19 -9.11 30.82
N ALA A 697 6.19 -8.48 30.20
CA ALA A 697 4.80 -8.88 30.39
C ALA A 697 4.43 -10.20 29.71
N PHE A 698 5.26 -10.71 28.80
CA PHE A 698 5.04 -12.01 28.17
C PHE A 698 5.68 -13.10 29.06
N VAL A 699 4.83 -13.93 29.68
CA VAL A 699 5.19 -14.85 30.72
C VAL A 699 4.81 -16.30 30.40
N PRO A 700 5.42 -17.31 31.06
CA PRO A 700 5.01 -18.71 30.94
C PRO A 700 3.56 -18.93 31.40
N ARG A 701 2.94 -20.03 30.96
CA ARG A 701 1.55 -20.36 31.35
C ARG A 701 1.31 -20.48 32.86
N ASN A 702 2.28 -21.01 33.59
CA ASN A 702 2.26 -21.14 35.05
C ASN A 702 3.69 -21.38 35.60
N GLU A 703 3.81 -21.64 36.92
CA GLU A 703 5.08 -21.83 37.61
C GLU A 703 5.86 -23.10 37.20
N ASP A 704 5.21 -24.09 36.58
CA ASP A 704 5.86 -25.30 36.07
C ASP A 704 6.58 -25.09 34.76
N PHE A 705 6.40 -23.93 34.11
CA PHE A 705 6.95 -23.58 32.81
C PHE A 705 7.95 -22.42 32.88
N THR A 706 8.72 -22.29 31.81
CA THR A 706 9.64 -21.18 31.57
C THR A 706 9.60 -20.83 30.07
N LEU A 707 9.90 -19.59 29.72
CA LEU A 707 10.07 -19.23 28.30
C LEU A 707 11.47 -19.61 27.85
N LEU A 708 11.54 -20.06 26.60
CA LEU A 708 12.76 -20.38 25.89
C LEU A 708 12.71 -19.62 24.55
N ALA A 709 13.75 -18.86 24.25
CA ALA A 709 13.89 -18.17 22.97
C ALA A 709 15.08 -18.74 22.21
N ALA A 710 14.89 -19.03 20.94
CA ALA A 710 15.92 -19.53 20.04
C ALA A 710 16.04 -18.62 18.83
N ASP A 711 17.18 -17.97 18.65
CA ASP A 711 17.43 -16.95 17.63
C ASP A 711 18.57 -17.34 16.72
N TYR A 712 18.40 -17.12 15.40
CA TYR A 712 19.49 -17.35 14.44
C TYR A 712 20.53 -16.23 14.52
N SER A 713 21.76 -16.61 14.82
CA SER A 713 22.88 -15.68 14.82
C SER A 713 23.25 -15.24 13.40
N GLN A 714 22.88 -13.99 13.05
CA GLN A 714 23.31 -13.31 11.82
C GLN A 714 22.98 -14.05 10.52
N ILE A 715 21.79 -14.64 10.42
CA ILE A 715 21.36 -15.48 9.30
C ILE A 715 21.53 -14.80 7.93
N GLU A 716 21.22 -13.51 7.81
CA GLU A 716 21.33 -12.78 6.54
C GLU A 716 22.79 -12.64 6.07
N LEU A 717 23.75 -12.49 6.99
CA LEU A 717 25.18 -12.45 6.65
C LEU A 717 25.72 -13.83 6.30
N ARG A 718 25.25 -14.88 6.97
CA ARG A 718 25.58 -16.27 6.61
C ARG A 718 25.06 -16.63 5.23
N LEU A 719 23.85 -16.16 4.89
CA LEU A 719 23.29 -16.30 3.54
C LEU A 719 24.08 -15.49 2.50
N MET A 720 24.52 -14.27 2.83
CA MET A 720 25.41 -13.51 1.95
C MET A 720 26.72 -14.27 1.68
N ALA A 721 27.35 -14.84 2.71
CA ALA A 721 28.56 -15.68 2.56
C ALA A 721 28.32 -16.90 1.66
N HIS A 722 27.18 -17.59 1.87
CA HIS A 722 26.80 -18.75 1.07
C HIS A 722 26.51 -18.38 -0.40
N LEU A 723 25.75 -17.32 -0.65
CA LEU A 723 25.37 -16.91 -2.01
C LEU A 723 26.52 -16.29 -2.79
N SER A 724 27.38 -15.51 -2.14
CA SER A 724 28.53 -14.87 -2.78
C SER A 724 29.73 -15.84 -2.95
N GLN A 725 29.82 -16.86 -2.12
CA GLN A 725 31.02 -17.76 -2.02
C GLN A 725 32.29 -16.96 -1.76
N ASP A 726 32.22 -15.88 -0.98
CA ASP A 726 33.39 -15.09 -0.61
C ASP A 726 34.25 -15.81 0.44
N GLU A 727 35.50 -16.10 0.09
CA GLU A 727 36.38 -16.89 0.94
C GLU A 727 36.63 -16.25 2.30
N GLY A 728 36.72 -14.93 2.35
CA GLY A 728 36.91 -14.19 3.59
C GLY A 728 35.74 -14.28 4.53
N MET A 729 34.50 -14.22 3.99
CA MET A 729 33.28 -14.42 4.80
C MET A 729 33.08 -15.88 5.20
N LEU A 730 33.31 -16.82 4.27
CA LEU A 730 33.20 -18.25 4.55
C LEU A 730 34.15 -18.68 5.67
N SER A 731 35.43 -18.29 5.59
CA SER A 731 36.43 -18.59 6.62
C SER A 731 36.06 -18.02 8.00
N ALA A 732 35.59 -16.76 8.06
CA ALA A 732 35.21 -16.14 9.32
C ALA A 732 34.08 -16.91 10.01
N PHE A 733 33.02 -17.32 9.28
CA PHE A 733 31.93 -18.10 9.85
C PHE A 733 32.32 -19.55 10.18
N GLN A 734 33.15 -20.19 9.37
CA GLN A 734 33.61 -21.56 9.63
C GLN A 734 34.52 -21.64 10.88
N ASN A 735 35.32 -20.61 11.11
CA ASN A 735 36.17 -20.50 12.29
C ASN A 735 35.42 -19.98 13.57
N GLY A 736 34.14 -19.63 13.48
CA GLY A 736 33.37 -19.07 14.60
C GLY A 736 33.81 -17.65 14.98
N GLU A 737 34.40 -16.88 14.05
CA GLU A 737 34.84 -15.52 14.31
C GLU A 737 33.63 -14.54 14.35
N ASP A 738 33.74 -13.47 15.14
CA ASP A 738 32.78 -12.36 15.07
C ASP A 738 32.91 -11.65 13.72
N ILE A 739 31.97 -11.88 12.81
CA ILE A 739 32.01 -11.32 11.44
C ILE A 739 32.09 -9.79 11.43
N HIS A 740 31.53 -9.09 12.44
CA HIS A 740 31.62 -7.65 12.53
C HIS A 740 33.01 -7.19 12.97
N ALA A 741 33.64 -7.91 13.89
CA ALA A 741 35.03 -7.68 14.25
C ALA A 741 35.98 -8.03 13.14
N ALA A 742 35.80 -9.18 12.46
CA ALA A 742 36.57 -9.59 11.31
C ALA A 742 36.49 -8.58 10.14
N THR A 743 35.25 -8.07 9.85
CA THR A 743 35.07 -7.00 8.86
C THR A 743 35.76 -5.70 9.29
N ALA A 744 35.66 -5.32 10.56
CA ALA A 744 36.32 -4.12 11.06
C ALA A 744 37.84 -4.23 10.93
N ALA A 745 38.42 -5.36 11.34
CA ALA A 745 39.85 -5.62 11.23
C ALA A 745 40.34 -5.44 9.77
N LYS A 746 39.62 -5.99 8.82
CA LYS A 746 39.94 -5.91 7.38
C LYS A 746 39.73 -4.50 6.81
N VAL A 747 38.60 -3.87 7.07
CA VAL A 747 38.23 -2.54 6.51
C VAL A 747 39.15 -1.42 7.06
N TYR A 748 39.46 -1.49 8.37
CA TYR A 748 40.32 -0.51 9.03
C TYR A 748 41.79 -0.91 9.06
N GLN A 749 42.16 -2.11 8.55
CA GLN A 749 43.50 -2.66 8.49
C GLN A 749 44.19 -2.72 9.86
N VAL A 750 43.47 -3.24 10.84
CA VAL A 750 43.94 -3.46 12.21
C VAL A 750 43.89 -4.96 12.56
N GLU A 751 44.70 -5.38 13.53
CA GLU A 751 44.60 -6.74 14.04
C GLU A 751 43.28 -6.99 14.74
N LEU A 752 42.72 -8.21 14.67
CA LEU A 752 41.38 -8.56 15.20
C LEU A 752 41.20 -8.17 16.69
N GLU A 753 42.23 -8.42 17.49
CA GLU A 753 42.24 -8.14 18.93
C GLU A 753 42.33 -6.64 19.24
N LYS A 754 42.70 -5.82 18.28
CA LYS A 754 42.80 -4.35 18.41
C LYS A 754 41.55 -3.60 17.91
N VAL A 755 40.57 -4.31 17.42
CA VAL A 755 39.33 -3.71 16.91
C VAL A 755 38.57 -3.03 18.08
N SER A 756 38.37 -1.71 17.96
CA SER A 756 37.58 -0.95 18.93
C SER A 756 36.08 -1.26 18.84
N ARG A 757 35.33 -1.00 19.93
CA ARG A 757 33.86 -1.13 19.96
C ARG A 757 33.21 -0.25 18.88
N GLU A 758 33.76 0.92 18.62
CA GLU A 758 33.25 1.85 17.60
C GLU A 758 33.48 1.28 16.21
N GLN A 759 34.68 0.82 15.87
CA GLN A 759 34.99 0.18 14.60
C GLN A 759 34.10 -1.04 14.34
N ARG A 760 33.92 -1.90 15.36
CA ARG A 760 33.00 -3.06 15.26
C ARG A 760 31.56 -2.60 15.02
N SER A 761 31.10 -1.55 15.69
CA SER A 761 29.76 -0.97 15.49
C SER A 761 29.58 -0.42 14.09
N HIS A 762 30.58 0.31 13.58
CA HIS A 762 30.61 0.80 12.20
C HIS A 762 30.58 -0.36 11.19
N ALA A 763 31.39 -1.39 11.38
CA ALA A 763 31.43 -2.56 10.53
C ALA A 763 30.06 -3.31 10.55
N LYS A 764 29.39 -3.38 11.72
CA LYS A 764 28.01 -3.90 11.80
C LYS A 764 27.05 -3.12 10.92
N MET A 765 27.11 -1.78 10.95
CA MET A 765 26.27 -0.94 10.09
C MET A 765 26.63 -1.06 8.60
N VAL A 766 27.90 -1.28 8.28
CA VAL A 766 28.36 -1.51 6.90
C VAL A 766 27.88 -2.87 6.40
N ASN A 767 28.08 -3.95 7.15
CA ASN A 767 27.67 -5.30 6.79
C ASN A 767 26.18 -5.38 6.44
N PHE A 768 25.31 -4.89 7.34
CA PHE A 768 23.88 -4.82 7.05
C PHE A 768 23.54 -3.80 5.97
N GLY A 769 24.24 -2.66 5.95
CA GLY A 769 24.03 -1.63 4.94
C GLY A 769 24.27 -2.13 3.52
N ILE A 770 25.34 -2.91 3.30
CA ILE A 770 25.69 -3.49 2.01
C ILE A 770 24.59 -4.45 1.54
N ILE A 771 24.12 -5.36 2.40
CA ILE A 771 23.00 -6.27 2.09
C ILE A 771 21.77 -5.49 1.61
N TYR A 772 21.49 -4.33 2.23
CA TYR A 772 20.35 -3.47 1.86
C TYR A 772 20.65 -2.46 0.75
N GLY A 773 21.81 -2.55 0.10
CA GLY A 773 22.20 -1.68 -1.01
C GLY A 773 22.42 -0.23 -0.59
N ILE A 774 23.06 0.03 0.57
CA ILE A 774 23.29 1.39 1.09
C ILE A 774 24.22 2.17 0.17
N SER A 775 23.89 3.42 -0.10
CA SER A 775 24.80 4.37 -0.79
C SER A 775 25.77 5.03 0.18
N ALA A 776 26.89 5.56 -0.35
CA ALA A 776 27.84 6.34 0.45
C ALA A 776 27.16 7.53 1.19
N PHE A 777 26.14 8.14 0.59
CA PHE A 777 25.32 9.16 1.25
C PHE A 777 24.50 8.56 2.43
N GLY A 778 23.85 7.43 2.22
CA GLY A 778 23.08 6.77 3.27
C GLY A 778 23.97 6.33 4.45
N LEU A 779 25.14 5.79 4.16
CA LEU A 779 26.12 5.39 5.18
C LEU A 779 26.66 6.60 5.96
N SER A 780 27.03 7.68 5.26
CA SER A 780 27.51 8.92 5.90
C SER A 780 26.49 9.50 6.89
N GLN A 781 25.20 9.48 6.55
CA GLN A 781 24.13 9.94 7.44
C GLN A 781 23.95 9.06 8.68
N ARG A 782 24.12 7.74 8.55
CA ARG A 782 23.97 6.79 9.66
C ARG A 782 25.16 6.80 10.63
N LEU A 783 26.37 6.97 10.09
CA LEU A 783 27.60 7.01 10.89
C LEU A 783 27.94 8.42 11.39
N GLY A 784 27.32 9.47 10.87
CA GLY A 784 27.69 10.85 11.20
C GLY A 784 29.05 11.29 10.63
N ILE A 785 29.55 10.63 9.59
CA ILE A 785 30.86 10.87 8.94
C ILE A 785 30.70 11.60 7.60
N LYS A 786 31.81 12.05 7.02
CA LYS A 786 31.81 12.70 5.69
C LYS A 786 31.51 11.67 4.60
N ARG A 787 30.83 12.10 3.51
CA ARG A 787 30.47 11.23 2.37
C ARG A 787 31.71 10.58 1.71
N GLY A 788 32.83 11.29 1.65
CA GLY A 788 34.09 10.73 1.10
C GLY A 788 34.60 9.55 1.94
N GLU A 789 34.62 9.70 3.27
CA GLU A 789 35.01 8.65 4.22
C GLU A 789 34.03 7.45 4.16
N ALA A 790 32.74 7.69 4.07
CA ALA A 790 31.75 6.63 3.89
C ALA A 790 31.97 5.87 2.57
N LYS A 791 32.38 6.56 1.50
CA LYS A 791 32.72 5.94 0.22
C LYS A 791 33.97 5.05 0.36
N GLU A 792 35.01 5.56 1.01
CA GLU A 792 36.26 4.82 1.26
C GLU A 792 35.98 3.53 2.06
N ILE A 793 35.13 3.59 3.07
CA ILE A 793 34.75 2.40 3.85
C ILE A 793 34.02 1.37 2.95
N ILE A 794 33.13 1.79 2.07
CA ILE A 794 32.44 0.89 1.12
C ILE A 794 33.44 0.32 0.11
N ASP A 795 34.31 1.13 -0.45
CA ASP A 795 35.31 0.69 -1.42
C ASP A 795 36.28 -0.33 -0.78
N ASN A 796 36.75 -0.06 0.44
CA ASN A 796 37.58 -0.99 1.21
C ASN A 796 36.85 -2.29 1.52
N TYR A 797 35.56 -2.24 1.86
CA TYR A 797 34.74 -3.43 2.08
C TYR A 797 34.74 -4.32 0.85
N PHE A 798 34.43 -3.79 -0.33
CA PHE A 798 34.41 -4.56 -1.57
C PHE A 798 35.81 -5.02 -2.04
N MET A 799 36.85 -4.30 -1.65
CA MET A 799 38.23 -4.77 -1.86
C MET A 799 38.55 -6.00 -1.00
N GLN A 800 38.06 -6.08 0.21
CA GLN A 800 38.24 -7.22 1.14
C GLN A 800 37.29 -8.38 0.86
N TYR A 801 36.13 -8.11 0.30
CA TYR A 801 35.10 -9.09 -0.03
C TYR A 801 34.65 -8.94 -1.51
N PRO A 802 35.51 -9.23 -2.47
CA PRO A 802 35.25 -8.96 -3.89
C PRO A 802 34.10 -9.79 -4.44
N LYS A 803 33.93 -11.04 -3.98
CA LYS A 803 32.86 -11.90 -4.45
C LYS A 803 31.47 -11.48 -3.97
N VAL A 804 31.38 -10.68 -2.89
CA VAL A 804 30.13 -10.04 -2.49
C VAL A 804 29.70 -9.03 -3.55
N LYS A 805 30.65 -8.25 -4.09
CA LYS A 805 30.38 -7.30 -5.19
C LYS A 805 29.94 -8.03 -6.45
N ASP A 806 30.66 -9.09 -6.82
CA ASP A 806 30.32 -9.91 -7.99
C ASP A 806 28.90 -10.50 -7.88
N TYR A 807 28.54 -11.01 -6.70
CA TYR A 807 27.20 -11.52 -6.44
C TYR A 807 26.13 -10.44 -6.61
N MET A 808 26.38 -9.23 -6.10
CA MET A 808 25.42 -8.12 -6.21
C MET A 808 25.20 -7.72 -7.66
N ASP A 809 26.27 -7.59 -8.44
CA ASP A 809 26.21 -7.23 -9.86
C ASP A 809 25.51 -8.34 -10.69
N LEU A 810 25.87 -9.61 -10.44
CA LEU A 810 25.24 -10.76 -11.08
C LEU A 810 23.74 -10.87 -10.76
N SER A 811 23.35 -10.59 -9.52
CA SER A 811 21.94 -10.61 -9.11
C SER A 811 21.12 -9.57 -9.86
N ILE A 812 21.67 -8.36 -10.08
CA ILE A 812 21.03 -7.31 -10.87
C ILE A 812 20.93 -7.72 -12.34
N GLU A 813 22.02 -8.28 -12.91
CA GLU A 813 22.06 -8.71 -14.31
C GLU A 813 21.04 -9.83 -14.58
N GLN A 814 21.01 -10.86 -13.74
CA GLN A 814 20.02 -11.93 -13.82
C GLN A 814 18.58 -11.44 -13.66
N ALA A 815 18.38 -10.48 -12.75
CA ALA A 815 17.06 -9.87 -12.57
C ALA A 815 16.60 -9.09 -13.81
N ARG A 816 17.51 -8.41 -14.50
CA ARG A 816 17.22 -7.70 -15.77
C ARG A 816 16.86 -8.65 -16.91
N GLU A 817 17.50 -9.81 -16.95
CA GLU A 817 17.24 -10.84 -17.97
C GLU A 817 15.93 -11.58 -17.70
N LYS A 818 15.71 -12.03 -16.44
CA LYS A 818 14.60 -12.91 -16.08
C LYS A 818 13.33 -12.18 -15.64
N GLY A 819 13.44 -10.91 -15.20
CA GLY A 819 12.35 -10.16 -14.59
C GLY A 819 12.06 -10.51 -13.11
N PHE A 820 12.82 -11.45 -12.53
CA PHE A 820 12.65 -11.89 -11.14
C PHE A 820 13.99 -12.37 -10.54
N VAL A 821 14.00 -12.50 -9.21
CA VAL A 821 15.04 -13.22 -8.46
C VAL A 821 14.43 -14.35 -7.65
N GLU A 822 15.24 -15.32 -7.23
CA GLU A 822 14.80 -16.51 -6.48
C GLU A 822 15.56 -16.64 -5.16
N THR A 823 14.88 -17.19 -4.14
CA THR A 823 15.54 -17.68 -2.93
C THR A 823 16.30 -18.98 -3.20
N ILE A 824 17.12 -19.44 -2.25
CA ILE A 824 17.80 -20.75 -2.33
C ILE A 824 16.80 -21.92 -2.46
N MET A 825 15.56 -21.75 -1.97
CA MET A 825 14.50 -22.76 -2.05
C MET A 825 13.64 -22.62 -3.33
N GLY A 826 13.82 -21.54 -4.12
CA GLY A 826 13.11 -21.33 -5.39
C GLY A 826 11.86 -20.44 -5.31
N ARG A 827 11.66 -19.73 -4.19
CA ARG A 827 10.62 -18.70 -4.09
C ARG A 827 10.97 -17.53 -5.01
N LYS A 828 10.02 -17.10 -5.84
CA LYS A 828 10.21 -16.00 -6.79
C LYS A 828 9.82 -14.65 -6.20
N ARG A 829 10.62 -13.63 -6.52
CA ARG A 829 10.29 -12.23 -6.32
C ARG A 829 10.31 -11.51 -7.67
N MET A 830 9.14 -11.09 -8.16
CA MET A 830 9.02 -10.36 -9.41
C MET A 830 9.60 -8.94 -9.26
N LEU A 831 10.32 -8.46 -10.29
CA LEU A 831 10.98 -7.16 -10.31
C LEU A 831 10.65 -6.42 -11.62
N ASN A 832 9.38 -6.09 -11.81
CA ASN A 832 8.86 -5.48 -13.03
C ASN A 832 9.57 -4.16 -13.38
N ASP A 833 10.08 -3.45 -12.37
CA ASP A 833 10.74 -2.15 -12.51
C ASP A 833 12.26 -2.22 -12.72
N ILE A 834 12.85 -3.41 -12.85
CA ILE A 834 14.32 -3.59 -12.89
C ILE A 834 14.96 -2.92 -14.12
N ASN A 835 14.20 -2.80 -15.21
CA ASN A 835 14.62 -2.16 -16.46
C ASN A 835 14.02 -0.76 -16.65
N SER A 836 13.42 -0.17 -15.60
CA SER A 836 12.83 1.18 -15.67
C SER A 836 13.86 2.24 -16.09
N ARG A 837 13.47 3.15 -16.96
CA ARG A 837 14.31 4.32 -17.34
C ARG A 837 14.47 5.31 -16.19
N ASN A 838 13.52 5.34 -15.26
CA ASN A 838 13.60 6.16 -14.05
C ASN A 838 14.66 5.59 -13.09
N ALA A 839 15.77 6.30 -12.90
CA ALA A 839 16.91 5.88 -12.07
C ALA A 839 16.53 5.61 -10.61
N VAL A 840 15.53 6.33 -10.04
CA VAL A 840 15.08 6.14 -8.66
C VAL A 840 14.30 4.83 -8.54
N VAL A 841 13.35 4.58 -9.46
CA VAL A 841 12.53 3.37 -9.52
C VAL A 841 13.43 2.16 -9.80
N ARG A 842 14.29 2.26 -10.82
CA ARG A 842 15.27 1.22 -11.14
C ARG A 842 16.20 0.91 -9.97
N GLY A 843 16.75 1.94 -9.31
CA GLY A 843 17.62 1.75 -8.14
C GLY A 843 16.91 1.09 -6.95
N TYR A 844 15.59 1.26 -6.81
CA TYR A 844 14.81 0.52 -5.83
C TYR A 844 14.69 -0.98 -6.22
N ALA A 845 14.40 -1.27 -7.49
CA ALA A 845 14.34 -2.64 -7.99
C ALA A 845 15.71 -3.35 -7.94
N GLU A 846 16.82 -2.64 -8.26
CA GLU A 846 18.19 -3.16 -8.12
C GLU A 846 18.53 -3.54 -6.67
N ARG A 847 18.14 -2.71 -5.70
CA ARG A 847 18.30 -3.07 -4.26
C ARG A 847 17.48 -4.30 -3.89
N ASN A 848 16.26 -4.42 -4.40
CA ASN A 848 15.44 -5.61 -4.17
C ASN A 848 16.05 -6.85 -4.86
N ALA A 849 16.70 -6.72 -6.01
CA ALA A 849 17.38 -7.83 -6.68
C ALA A 849 18.49 -8.44 -5.81
N ILE A 850 19.19 -7.61 -5.04
CA ILE A 850 20.25 -8.05 -4.11
C ILE A 850 19.64 -8.63 -2.83
N ASN A 851 18.67 -7.93 -2.25
CA ASN A 851 18.18 -8.18 -0.90
C ASN A 851 17.13 -9.31 -0.84
N ALA A 852 16.24 -9.40 -1.85
CA ALA A 852 15.13 -10.35 -1.80
C ALA A 852 15.58 -11.82 -1.76
N PRO A 853 16.63 -12.29 -2.47
CA PRO A 853 17.14 -13.64 -2.31
C PRO A 853 17.62 -13.94 -0.88
N ILE A 854 18.26 -12.98 -0.22
CA ILE A 854 18.79 -13.13 1.15
C ILE A 854 17.66 -13.17 2.17
N GLN A 855 16.82 -12.15 2.19
CA GLN A 855 15.70 -12.08 3.15
C GLN A 855 14.69 -13.19 2.94
N GLY A 856 14.42 -13.52 1.67
CA GLY A 856 13.48 -14.59 1.34
C GLY A 856 14.04 -15.97 1.74
N SER A 857 15.33 -16.20 1.56
CA SER A 857 15.96 -17.46 2.01
C SER A 857 15.96 -17.56 3.54
N ALA A 858 16.22 -16.47 4.25
CA ALA A 858 16.10 -16.44 5.71
C ALA A 858 14.66 -16.77 6.17
N ALA A 859 13.65 -16.21 5.48
CA ALA A 859 12.26 -16.52 5.75
C ALA A 859 11.89 -17.99 5.46
N ASP A 860 12.41 -18.56 4.39
CA ASP A 860 12.21 -19.98 4.07
C ASP A 860 12.89 -20.90 5.10
N ILE A 861 14.08 -20.55 5.57
CA ILE A 861 14.83 -21.32 6.59
C ILE A 861 14.07 -21.34 7.92
N ILE A 862 13.62 -20.19 8.42
CA ILE A 862 12.89 -20.17 9.68
C ILE A 862 11.56 -20.91 9.59
N LYS A 863 10.87 -20.86 8.47
CA LYS A 863 9.65 -21.64 8.23
C LYS A 863 9.92 -23.14 8.26
N LEU A 864 11.00 -23.59 7.62
CA LEU A 864 11.44 -25.00 7.70
C LEU A 864 11.80 -25.39 9.11
N ALA A 865 12.52 -24.56 9.84
CA ALA A 865 12.84 -24.79 11.24
C ALA A 865 11.57 -24.95 12.10
N MET A 866 10.58 -24.09 11.91
CA MET A 866 9.27 -24.17 12.59
C MET A 866 8.58 -25.51 12.30
N ILE A 867 8.60 -25.97 11.04
CA ILE A 867 8.02 -27.25 10.64
C ILE A 867 8.78 -28.41 11.31
N HIS A 868 10.12 -28.43 11.24
CA HIS A 868 10.94 -29.50 11.82
C HIS A 868 10.80 -29.60 13.33
N VAL A 869 10.73 -28.47 14.04
CA VAL A 869 10.52 -28.43 15.50
C VAL A 869 9.10 -28.91 15.83
N HIS A 870 8.08 -28.45 15.09
CA HIS A 870 6.70 -28.87 15.32
C HIS A 870 6.49 -30.37 15.11
N GLU A 871 7.10 -30.93 14.05
CA GLU A 871 7.04 -32.38 13.80
C GLU A 871 7.77 -33.18 14.88
N ALA A 872 8.92 -32.67 15.35
CA ALA A 872 9.65 -33.31 16.45
C ALA A 872 8.84 -33.28 17.76
N PHE A 873 8.07 -32.25 18.00
CA PHE A 873 7.18 -32.16 19.17
C PHE A 873 6.01 -33.14 19.06
N LYS A 874 5.42 -33.34 17.86
CA LYS A 874 4.35 -34.32 17.65
C LYS A 874 4.80 -35.78 17.84
N GLY A 875 6.05 -36.07 17.57
CA GLY A 875 6.62 -37.41 17.71
C GLY A 875 6.86 -37.85 19.18
N GLN A 876 6.73 -36.92 20.11
CA GLN A 876 6.93 -37.11 21.55
C GLN A 876 5.85 -36.33 22.31
N ASP A 877 5.32 -36.87 23.38
CA ASP A 877 4.19 -36.29 24.13
C ASP A 877 4.66 -35.13 25.03
N PHE A 878 5.28 -34.11 24.44
CA PHE A 878 5.77 -32.93 25.17
C PHE A 878 4.61 -32.01 25.61
N LYS A 879 4.69 -31.52 26.83
CA LYS A 879 3.80 -30.51 27.40
C LYS A 879 4.11 -29.12 26.84
N SER A 880 5.35 -28.92 26.40
CA SER A 880 5.89 -27.67 25.85
C SER A 880 5.28 -27.31 24.49
N LYS A 881 5.20 -26.01 24.19
CA LYS A 881 4.57 -25.50 22.95
C LYS A 881 5.41 -24.39 22.32
N MET A 882 5.43 -24.30 21.00
CA MET A 882 5.90 -23.15 20.26
C MET A 882 4.84 -22.06 20.28
N LEU A 883 5.20 -20.83 20.67
CA LEU A 883 4.27 -19.73 20.88
C LEU A 883 4.35 -18.66 19.79
N LEU A 884 5.56 -18.13 19.56
CA LEU A 884 5.78 -16.96 18.70
C LEU A 884 6.91 -17.18 17.72
N GLN A 885 6.76 -16.54 16.55
CA GLN A 885 7.84 -16.29 15.60
C GLN A 885 7.99 -14.77 15.43
N VAL A 886 9.18 -14.23 15.69
CA VAL A 886 9.48 -12.80 15.63
C VAL A 886 10.81 -12.59 14.92
N HIS A 887 10.79 -12.12 13.68
CA HIS A 887 11.95 -11.99 12.79
C HIS A 887 12.65 -13.34 12.54
N ASP A 888 13.79 -13.58 13.17
CA ASP A 888 14.63 -14.79 13.13
C ASP A 888 14.61 -15.59 14.43
N GLU A 889 13.74 -15.21 15.37
CA GLU A 889 13.54 -15.80 16.70
C GLU A 889 12.27 -16.67 16.78
N LEU A 890 12.36 -17.79 17.46
CA LEU A 890 11.23 -18.64 17.89
C LEU A 890 11.13 -18.64 19.41
N VAL A 891 9.93 -18.43 19.95
CA VAL A 891 9.67 -18.41 21.39
C VAL A 891 8.78 -19.60 21.78
N PHE A 892 9.16 -20.26 22.86
CA PHE A 892 8.52 -21.48 23.37
C PHE A 892 8.11 -21.32 24.83
N ASP A 893 7.00 -21.97 25.18
CA ASP A 893 6.57 -22.20 26.58
C ASP A 893 6.99 -23.63 26.95
N VAL A 894 8.01 -23.76 27.78
CA VAL A 894 8.70 -25.03 28.01
C VAL A 894 8.48 -25.51 29.46
N HIS A 895 8.00 -26.75 29.60
CA HIS A 895 7.86 -27.37 30.91
C HIS A 895 9.24 -27.63 31.52
N LYS A 896 9.40 -27.33 32.79
CA LYS A 896 10.71 -27.38 33.50
C LYS A 896 11.42 -28.73 33.42
N SER A 897 10.66 -29.84 33.37
CA SER A 897 11.22 -31.18 33.19
C SER A 897 11.73 -31.50 31.80
N GLU A 898 11.43 -30.66 30.82
CA GLU A 898 11.72 -30.88 29.39
C GLU A 898 12.84 -29.95 28.87
N ILE A 899 13.33 -29.02 29.73
CA ILE A 899 14.23 -27.92 29.33
C ILE A 899 15.49 -28.46 28.61
N ASP A 900 16.24 -29.38 29.25
CA ASP A 900 17.54 -29.82 28.72
C ASP A 900 17.40 -30.56 27.39
N ILE A 901 16.36 -31.39 27.27
CA ILE A 901 16.05 -32.12 26.03
C ILE A 901 15.64 -31.14 24.94
N LEU A 902 14.76 -30.18 25.24
CA LEU A 902 14.23 -29.25 24.25
C LEU A 902 15.21 -28.19 23.83
N LYS A 903 16.11 -27.73 24.70
CA LYS A 903 17.20 -26.82 24.29
C LYS A 903 18.05 -27.43 23.19
N SER A 904 18.48 -28.69 23.35
CA SER A 904 19.26 -29.40 22.33
C SER A 904 18.43 -29.66 21.08
N LEU A 905 17.21 -30.20 21.24
CA LEU A 905 16.34 -30.56 20.13
C LEU A 905 16.01 -29.33 19.23
N ILE A 906 15.61 -28.22 19.85
CA ILE A 906 15.25 -26.99 19.13
C ILE A 906 16.48 -26.45 18.40
N LYS A 907 17.62 -26.34 19.08
CA LYS A 907 18.87 -25.90 18.49
C LYS A 907 19.24 -26.77 17.28
N ASP A 908 19.27 -28.09 17.41
CA ASP A 908 19.62 -29.02 16.35
C ASP A 908 18.65 -28.90 15.15
N LYS A 909 17.34 -28.79 15.39
CA LYS A 909 16.34 -28.68 14.32
C LYS A 909 16.41 -27.37 13.57
N MET A 910 16.76 -26.28 14.24
CA MET A 910 16.97 -24.98 13.63
C MET A 910 18.30 -24.95 12.84
N GLU A 911 19.41 -25.39 13.43
CA GLU A 911 20.73 -25.42 12.78
C GLU A 911 20.76 -26.33 11.55
N GLN A 912 20.01 -27.43 11.57
CA GLN A 912 19.93 -28.42 10.49
C GLN A 912 18.74 -28.17 9.55
N ALA A 913 18.05 -27.02 9.66
CA ALA A 913 16.90 -26.73 8.80
C ALA A 913 17.27 -26.75 7.31
N VAL A 914 18.45 -26.24 6.96
CA VAL A 914 19.01 -26.23 5.59
C VAL A 914 20.54 -26.36 5.67
N SER A 915 21.15 -27.05 4.72
CA SER A 915 22.61 -27.13 4.58
C SER A 915 23.15 -25.94 3.77
N LEU A 916 24.01 -25.13 4.36
CA LEU A 916 24.71 -24.02 3.71
C LEU A 916 26.22 -24.27 3.68
N SER A 917 26.99 -23.45 2.93
CA SER A 917 28.45 -23.45 2.92
C SER A 917 29.08 -22.99 4.24
N VAL A 918 28.27 -22.42 5.12
CA VAL A 918 28.63 -21.98 6.48
C VAL A 918 27.66 -22.61 7.48
N PRO A 919 28.06 -22.87 8.73
CA PRO A 919 27.12 -23.36 9.73
C PRO A 919 26.02 -22.33 10.00
N LEU A 920 24.80 -22.79 10.19
CA LEU A 920 23.77 -22.00 10.87
C LEU A 920 24.01 -22.13 12.38
N ASP A 921 24.01 -21.02 13.09
CA ASP A 921 24.26 -21.00 14.53
C ASP A 921 23.02 -20.39 15.22
N VAL A 922 22.58 -21.04 16.30
CA VAL A 922 21.37 -20.69 17.03
C VAL A 922 21.72 -20.47 18.51
N GLU A 923 21.44 -19.27 18.97
CA GLU A 923 21.52 -18.92 20.39
C GLU A 923 20.20 -19.28 21.08
N VAL A 924 20.31 -19.94 22.24
CA VAL A 924 19.12 -20.38 22.99
C VAL A 924 19.18 -19.83 24.41
N GLY A 925 18.29 -18.89 24.72
CA GLY A 925 18.14 -18.30 26.03
C GLY A 925 16.93 -18.85 26.78
N GLN A 926 16.87 -18.62 28.10
CA GLN A 926 15.80 -19.07 28.99
C GLN A 926 15.50 -17.99 30.02
N GLY A 927 14.22 -17.77 30.34
CA GLY A 927 13.85 -16.77 31.34
C GLY A 927 12.42 -16.96 31.87
N LEU A 928 12.08 -16.19 32.90
CA LEU A 928 10.72 -16.11 33.44
C LEU A 928 9.80 -15.19 32.63
N ASN A 929 10.35 -14.49 31.67
CA ASN A 929 9.62 -13.66 30.71
C ASN A 929 10.42 -13.60 29.42
N TRP A 930 9.78 -13.05 28.35
CA TRP A 930 10.40 -13.01 27.03
C TRP A 930 11.67 -12.13 26.98
N LEU A 931 11.77 -11.06 27.79
CA LEU A 931 12.99 -10.25 27.83
C LEU A 931 14.20 -11.00 28.38
N GLU A 932 13.99 -11.80 29.41
CA GLU A 932 15.04 -12.62 30.04
C GLU A 932 15.45 -13.82 29.16
N ALA A 933 14.50 -14.35 28.40
CA ALA A 933 14.74 -15.48 27.50
C ALA A 933 15.50 -15.08 26.22
N HIS A 934 15.52 -13.79 25.82
CA HIS A 934 16.11 -13.27 24.58
C HIS A 934 17.59 -12.92 24.70
#